data_690098b34f4c1e3f6ecc6ee51ed585d8
#
_entry.id   690098b34f4c1e3f6ecc6ee51ed585d8
#
_cell.length_a   1.000
_cell.length_b   1.000
_cell.length_c   1.000
_cell.angle_alpha   90.00
_cell.angle_beta   90.00
_cell.angle_gamma   90.00
#
_symmetry.space_group_name_H-M   'P 1'
#
loop_
_entity.id
_entity.type
_entity.pdbx_description
1 polymer ?
#
loop_
_entity_poly.entity_id
_entity_poly.type
_entity_poly.pdbx_seq_one_letter_code
_entity_poly.pdbx_strand_id
1 'polypeptide(L)'
;MNTSKTVDDLPVLALDAADIVNTVMKHDRRVLLFGPMGVGKSTLAAQLAKVLFDLQRPCCCLNADPGSPAFGVPGSVSTAVWRDNHWQVADIAALCTLDAGRFRLPLVSAARILAQQLPAGMALIDAPGVVRGVTGRELLQGLVEATAVDVILALTAPGRPPPLLEELCALPLEVFVVNAATEAKRPGKRVRARQRTAQWDAYLANATEQTLDLARLNVTGTPPLPAETSAWPGKQVALLQTNRTLAMGEVEHVESDLLTVTLSGVAGDADTLLIRDAARSQDGYIETAKPYAAERFDYLPPNDVLPSIDVNNGPRIVGRVGAVDVALVNGVFGDPLLHLRMRHQRRSLLFDLGDGGRLPARIAHQVTDVFISHAHMDHISGFLWLLRSRIGDYPVCRLYGPPGLARHIAGFLQGILWDRIENNAPAFEVMELHNDRLKCFRLLAGNVKAQLFNEKTAVNGELLVETGFRIRGLTLDHQGTPVIAYALKADQQINIRKDRLKARGLDPGPWLNELKQALLSNNLSAAIQLPDESYEYAGTLADELVLITPGKKLVYATDLADTQDNRQQLIHFAQHAHTLFCESAFVEADVDHATQNGHLTTRACGEIATQAGVSRLVPFHFSRRYLNKAEQLYDELNQYCSRVCQPRSMTLFEAGTKPESTMDLN
;
A
#
# COMPACT_ATOMS: atom_id res chain seq x y z
N MET A 1 5.87 -21.33 -37.73
CA MET A 1 6.96 -20.39 -37.47
C MET A 1 6.33 -19.02 -37.22
N ASN A 2 6.04 -18.68 -35.97
CA ASN A 2 5.58 -17.33 -35.63
C ASN A 2 6.82 -16.47 -35.45
N THR A 3 7.10 -15.60 -36.42
CA THR A 3 8.07 -14.52 -36.24
C THR A 3 7.49 -13.59 -35.17
N SER A 4 8.12 -13.55 -34.00
CA SER A 4 7.79 -12.57 -32.96
C SER A 4 7.99 -11.17 -33.55
N LYS A 5 6.92 -10.38 -33.60
CA LYS A 5 6.98 -8.97 -34.00
C LYS A 5 7.93 -8.25 -33.02
N THR A 6 8.85 -7.48 -33.55
CA THR A 6 9.76 -6.63 -32.77
C THR A 6 9.19 -5.21 -32.62
N VAL A 7 9.78 -4.42 -31.74
CA VAL A 7 9.39 -3.01 -31.46
C VAL A 7 9.32 -2.16 -32.73
N ASP A 8 10.26 -2.41 -33.67
CA ASP A 8 10.41 -1.66 -34.93
C ASP A 8 9.39 -2.10 -36.00
N ASP A 9 8.63 -3.17 -35.75
CA ASP A 9 7.65 -3.72 -36.69
C ASP A 9 6.24 -3.13 -36.50
N LEU A 10 5.97 -2.34 -35.47
CA LEU A 10 4.66 -1.72 -35.24
C LEU A 10 4.53 -0.42 -36.07
N PRO A 11 3.55 -0.35 -37.01
CA PRO A 11 3.36 0.86 -37.79
C PRO A 11 2.92 2.02 -36.94
N VAL A 12 3.57 3.18 -37.10
CA VAL A 12 3.25 4.42 -36.43
C VAL A 12 2.35 5.27 -37.33
N LEU A 13 1.21 5.68 -36.81
CA LEU A 13 0.27 6.56 -37.50
C LEU A 13 0.38 7.99 -36.98
N ALA A 14 0.15 8.96 -37.85
CA ALA A 14 -0.06 10.33 -37.47
C ALA A 14 -1.35 10.47 -36.64
N LEU A 15 -1.41 11.44 -35.72
CA LEU A 15 -2.61 11.74 -34.96
C LEU A 15 -3.57 12.59 -35.83
N ASP A 16 -4.07 11.98 -36.89
CA ASP A 16 -5.10 12.53 -37.77
C ASP A 16 -6.24 11.55 -37.89
N ALA A 17 -7.44 11.97 -37.50
CA ALA A 17 -8.60 11.08 -37.45
C ALA A 17 -9.03 10.63 -38.86
N ALA A 18 -8.89 11.46 -39.90
CA ALA A 18 -9.24 11.10 -41.27
C ALA A 18 -8.26 10.09 -41.82
N ASP A 19 -6.97 10.25 -41.61
CA ASP A 19 -5.93 9.30 -42.03
C ASP A 19 -6.09 7.96 -41.30
N ILE A 20 -6.40 7.96 -40.03
CA ILE A 20 -6.65 6.74 -39.23
C ILE A 20 -7.89 6.00 -39.78
N VAL A 21 -8.99 6.73 -40.03
CA VAL A 21 -10.20 6.13 -40.63
C VAL A 21 -9.89 5.51 -41.98
N ASN A 22 -9.18 6.21 -42.85
CA ASN A 22 -8.84 5.75 -44.20
C ASN A 22 -7.87 4.57 -44.18
N THR A 23 -6.95 4.49 -43.23
CA THR A 23 -5.90 3.46 -43.14
C THR A 23 -6.41 2.20 -42.46
N VAL A 24 -7.05 2.36 -41.29
CA VAL A 24 -7.33 1.28 -40.33
C VAL A 24 -8.79 0.84 -40.38
N MET A 25 -9.71 1.75 -40.67
CA MET A 25 -11.15 1.56 -40.51
C MET A 25 -11.90 1.43 -41.86
N LYS A 26 -11.26 0.82 -42.86
CA LYS A 26 -11.88 0.63 -44.20
C LYS A 26 -13.12 -0.24 -44.18
N HIS A 27 -13.17 -1.19 -43.25
CA HIS A 27 -14.29 -2.11 -43.03
C HIS A 27 -14.84 -1.94 -41.64
N ASP A 28 -16.00 -2.47 -41.36
CA ASP A 28 -16.56 -2.52 -40.02
C ASP A 28 -15.66 -3.38 -39.12
N ARG A 29 -15.11 -2.76 -38.10
CA ARG A 29 -14.14 -3.35 -37.16
C ARG A 29 -14.41 -2.91 -35.75
N ARG A 30 -13.93 -3.69 -34.78
CA ARG A 30 -13.86 -3.34 -33.36
C ARG A 30 -12.46 -2.87 -33.02
N VAL A 31 -12.33 -1.58 -32.69
CA VAL A 31 -11.05 -0.90 -32.51
C VAL A 31 -10.87 -0.53 -31.06
N LEU A 32 -9.84 -1.09 -30.41
CA LEU A 32 -9.48 -0.77 -29.03
C LEU A 32 -8.55 0.45 -29.00
N LEU A 33 -8.94 1.48 -28.28
CA LEU A 33 -8.08 2.63 -27.93
C LEU A 33 -7.37 2.31 -26.60
N PHE A 34 -6.08 2.04 -26.68
CA PHE A 34 -5.27 1.63 -25.53
C PHE A 34 -4.16 2.65 -25.24
N GLY A 35 -3.90 2.91 -23.97
CA GLY A 35 -2.84 3.83 -23.55
C GLY A 35 -3.09 4.43 -22.16
N PRO A 36 -2.10 5.13 -21.57
CA PRO A 36 -2.20 5.67 -20.24
C PRO A 36 -3.29 6.74 -20.11
N MET A 37 -3.61 7.08 -18.87
CA MET A 37 -4.57 8.16 -18.58
C MET A 37 -4.03 9.52 -19.06
N GLY A 38 -4.88 10.31 -19.73
CA GLY A 38 -4.55 11.65 -20.22
C GLY A 38 -3.82 11.69 -21.56
N VAL A 39 -3.64 10.53 -22.24
CA VAL A 39 -2.99 10.47 -23.57
C VAL A 39 -3.90 10.83 -24.73
N GLY A 40 -5.18 11.11 -24.48
CA GLY A 40 -6.14 11.56 -25.49
C GLY A 40 -7.03 10.48 -26.12
N LYS A 41 -7.13 9.26 -25.55
CA LYS A 41 -7.97 8.16 -26.07
C LYS A 41 -9.41 8.59 -26.37
N SER A 42 -10.09 9.14 -25.37
CA SER A 42 -11.50 9.54 -25.47
C SER A 42 -11.70 10.70 -26.43
N THR A 43 -10.72 11.60 -26.54
CA THR A 43 -10.73 12.69 -27.54
C THR A 43 -10.60 12.12 -28.94
N LEU A 44 -9.68 11.19 -29.15
CA LEU A 44 -9.51 10.51 -30.43
C LEU A 44 -10.78 9.71 -30.80
N ALA A 45 -11.40 9.01 -29.83
CA ALA A 45 -12.67 8.32 -30.04
C ALA A 45 -13.75 9.25 -30.63
N ALA A 46 -13.91 10.44 -30.04
CA ALA A 46 -14.88 11.43 -30.53
C ALA A 46 -14.53 11.99 -31.93
N GLN A 47 -13.24 12.22 -32.20
CA GLN A 47 -12.77 12.67 -33.52
C GLN A 47 -13.01 11.61 -34.59
N LEU A 48 -12.68 10.34 -34.31
CA LEU A 48 -12.92 9.21 -35.22
C LEU A 48 -14.42 9.05 -35.48
N ALA A 49 -15.25 9.11 -34.45
CA ALA A 49 -16.70 9.00 -34.57
C ALA A 49 -17.30 10.11 -35.45
N LYS A 50 -16.79 11.34 -35.27
CA LYS A 50 -17.19 12.47 -36.10
C LYS A 50 -16.86 12.25 -37.60
N VAL A 51 -15.62 11.85 -37.89
CA VAL A 51 -15.22 11.57 -39.29
C VAL A 51 -16.05 10.43 -39.88
N LEU A 52 -16.31 9.35 -39.14
CA LEU A 52 -17.17 8.26 -39.58
C LEU A 52 -18.61 8.72 -39.84
N PHE A 53 -19.14 9.57 -38.96
CA PHE A 53 -20.47 10.15 -39.15
C PHE A 53 -20.56 11.02 -40.40
N ASP A 54 -19.57 11.86 -40.66
CA ASP A 54 -19.48 12.69 -41.85
C ASP A 54 -19.39 11.83 -43.14
N LEU A 55 -18.81 10.62 -43.03
CA LEU A 55 -18.76 9.61 -44.11
C LEU A 55 -20.03 8.72 -44.18
N GLN A 56 -21.07 9.05 -43.41
CA GLN A 56 -22.33 8.30 -43.30
C GLN A 56 -22.13 6.84 -42.83
N ARG A 57 -21.08 6.58 -42.07
CA ARG A 57 -20.79 5.28 -41.43
C ARG A 57 -21.21 5.29 -39.97
N PRO A 58 -22.20 4.46 -39.57
CA PRO A 58 -22.62 4.42 -38.19
C PRO A 58 -21.47 3.95 -37.28
N CYS A 59 -21.28 4.65 -36.16
CA CYS A 59 -20.26 4.35 -35.20
C CYS A 59 -20.86 4.28 -33.82
N CYS A 60 -20.52 3.24 -33.06
CA CYS A 60 -20.80 3.13 -31.63
C CYS A 60 -19.50 3.09 -30.84
N CYS A 61 -19.60 3.41 -29.56
CA CYS A 61 -18.47 3.33 -28.64
C CYS A 61 -18.87 2.63 -27.35
N LEU A 62 -18.00 1.74 -26.88
CA LEU A 62 -18.05 1.16 -25.56
C LEU A 62 -16.99 1.85 -24.69
N ASN A 63 -17.41 2.57 -23.67
CA ASN A 63 -16.53 3.20 -22.71
C ASN A 63 -16.32 2.27 -21.51
N ALA A 64 -15.11 1.77 -21.34
CA ALA A 64 -14.72 0.86 -20.27
C ALA A 64 -13.96 1.55 -19.12
N ASP A 65 -13.92 2.91 -19.06
CA ASP A 65 -13.31 3.65 -17.95
C ASP A 65 -14.36 4.15 -16.96
N PRO A 66 -14.63 3.41 -15.84
CA PRO A 66 -15.62 3.81 -14.86
C PRO A 66 -15.18 5.02 -14.04
N GLY A 67 -13.87 5.30 -14.00
CA GLY A 67 -13.29 6.36 -13.17
C GLY A 67 -13.27 7.74 -13.81
N SER A 68 -13.26 7.81 -15.15
CA SER A 68 -13.24 9.05 -15.90
C SER A 68 -13.90 8.84 -17.28
N PRO A 69 -15.19 8.50 -17.30
CA PRO A 69 -15.88 8.18 -18.54
C PRO A 69 -16.00 9.42 -19.44
N ALA A 70 -15.81 9.21 -20.75
CA ALA A 70 -16.03 10.25 -21.75
C ALA A 70 -17.53 10.58 -21.89
N PHE A 71 -18.36 9.59 -21.71
CA PHE A 71 -19.81 9.63 -21.71
C PHE A 71 -20.35 8.53 -20.79
N GLY A 72 -21.63 8.56 -20.48
CA GLY A 72 -22.29 7.60 -19.63
C GLY A 72 -22.16 7.95 -18.15
N VAL A 73 -22.32 6.94 -17.30
CA VAL A 73 -22.44 7.10 -15.86
C VAL A 73 -21.14 6.68 -15.18
N PRO A 74 -20.52 7.54 -14.35
CA PRO A 74 -19.39 7.14 -13.54
C PRO A 74 -19.73 5.92 -12.66
N GLY A 75 -18.80 4.99 -12.56
CA GLY A 75 -19.05 3.72 -11.85
C GLY A 75 -19.77 2.68 -12.70
N SER A 76 -19.79 2.84 -14.03
CA SER A 76 -20.33 1.87 -14.99
C SER A 76 -19.44 1.69 -16.21
N VAL A 77 -19.70 0.64 -16.99
CA VAL A 77 -19.35 0.54 -18.40
C VAL A 77 -20.55 0.99 -19.20
N SER A 78 -20.35 1.80 -20.23
CA SER A 78 -21.45 2.37 -21.01
C SER A 78 -21.24 2.21 -22.50
N THR A 79 -22.33 2.05 -23.24
CA THR A 79 -22.32 2.12 -24.72
C THR A 79 -23.05 3.37 -25.20
N ALA A 80 -22.59 3.91 -26.32
CA ALA A 80 -23.21 5.07 -26.94
C ALA A 80 -23.09 5.00 -28.47
N VAL A 81 -23.98 5.73 -29.12
CA VAL A 81 -23.95 5.96 -30.59
C VAL A 81 -23.65 7.43 -30.84
N TRP A 82 -22.81 7.70 -31.85
CA TRP A 82 -22.50 9.06 -32.23
C TRP A 82 -23.64 9.68 -33.06
N ARG A 83 -24.27 10.73 -32.54
CA ARG A 83 -25.32 11.51 -33.22
C ARG A 83 -25.23 12.98 -32.81
N ASP A 84 -25.60 13.89 -33.70
CA ASP A 84 -25.67 15.34 -33.42
C ASP A 84 -24.37 15.88 -32.78
N ASN A 85 -23.20 15.42 -33.23
CA ASN A 85 -21.88 15.79 -32.72
C ASN A 85 -21.61 15.44 -31.24
N HIS A 86 -22.34 14.47 -30.67
CA HIS A 86 -22.08 13.99 -29.33
C HIS A 86 -22.43 12.50 -29.17
N TRP A 87 -21.98 11.91 -28.06
CA TRP A 87 -22.31 10.54 -27.70
C TRP A 87 -23.69 10.48 -27.04
N GLN A 88 -24.61 9.75 -27.65
CA GLN A 88 -25.91 9.42 -27.05
C GLN A 88 -25.82 8.04 -26.40
N VAL A 89 -25.92 7.98 -25.05
CA VAL A 89 -25.84 6.74 -24.27
C VAL A 89 -26.97 5.82 -24.66
N ALA A 90 -26.65 4.58 -24.98
CA ALA A 90 -27.59 3.54 -25.39
C ALA A 90 -27.87 2.55 -24.26
N ASP A 91 -26.85 2.07 -23.57
CA ASP A 91 -27.00 1.12 -22.47
C ASP A 91 -25.86 1.29 -21.44
N ILE A 92 -26.09 0.79 -20.20
CA ILE A 92 -25.12 0.84 -19.11
C ILE A 92 -25.06 -0.50 -18.39
N ALA A 93 -23.86 -0.90 -17.97
CA ALA A 93 -23.65 -2.01 -17.05
C ALA A 93 -22.96 -1.48 -15.78
N ALA A 94 -23.69 -1.48 -14.69
CA ALA A 94 -23.24 -0.93 -13.42
C ALA A 94 -22.05 -1.70 -12.84
N LEU A 95 -21.07 -0.96 -12.33
CA LEU A 95 -19.95 -1.49 -11.57
C LEU A 95 -19.96 -0.98 -10.13
N CYS A 96 -20.54 0.18 -9.84
CA CYS A 96 -20.52 0.87 -8.56
C CYS A 96 -19.08 1.04 -8.01
N THR A 97 -18.11 1.19 -8.90
CA THR A 97 -16.70 1.44 -8.59
C THR A 97 -16.06 2.35 -9.63
N LEU A 98 -15.10 3.16 -9.19
CA LEU A 98 -14.31 4.02 -10.06
C LEU A 98 -12.93 3.43 -10.37
N ASP A 99 -12.61 2.28 -9.79
CA ASP A 99 -11.31 1.63 -9.90
C ASP A 99 -11.35 0.43 -10.85
N ALA A 100 -11.02 0.69 -12.12
CA ALA A 100 -10.94 -0.33 -13.16
C ALA A 100 -9.91 -1.43 -12.85
N GLY A 101 -8.83 -1.10 -12.14
CA GLY A 101 -7.78 -2.05 -11.82
C GLY A 101 -8.19 -3.02 -10.71
N ARG A 102 -8.83 -2.52 -9.68
CA ARG A 102 -9.29 -3.31 -8.54
C ARG A 102 -10.43 -4.27 -8.92
N PHE A 103 -11.37 -3.78 -9.72
CA PHE A 103 -12.56 -4.54 -10.14
C PHE A 103 -12.53 -4.93 -11.62
N ARG A 104 -11.35 -5.35 -12.11
CA ARG A 104 -11.14 -5.69 -13.51
C ARG A 104 -12.00 -6.85 -14.03
N LEU A 105 -12.26 -7.87 -13.20
CA LEU A 105 -13.10 -9.00 -13.60
C LEU A 105 -14.56 -8.58 -13.84
N PRO A 106 -15.23 -7.88 -12.90
CA PRO A 106 -16.56 -7.30 -13.19
C PRO A 106 -16.56 -6.36 -14.38
N LEU A 107 -15.53 -5.55 -14.58
CA LEU A 107 -15.41 -4.63 -15.71
C LEU A 107 -15.36 -5.40 -17.06
N VAL A 108 -14.51 -6.42 -17.17
CA VAL A 108 -14.41 -7.24 -18.38
C VAL A 108 -15.71 -7.99 -18.64
N SER A 109 -16.38 -8.49 -17.60
CA SER A 109 -17.69 -9.13 -17.71
C SER A 109 -18.76 -8.17 -18.22
N ALA A 110 -18.81 -6.96 -17.68
CA ALA A 110 -19.72 -5.90 -18.13
C ALA A 110 -19.46 -5.48 -19.58
N ALA A 111 -18.18 -5.32 -19.94
CA ALA A 111 -17.79 -5.01 -21.31
C ALA A 111 -18.21 -6.12 -22.29
N ARG A 112 -18.10 -7.39 -21.92
CA ARG A 112 -18.56 -8.53 -22.73
C ARG A 112 -20.06 -8.48 -22.97
N ILE A 113 -20.85 -8.27 -21.93
CA ILE A 113 -22.32 -8.23 -22.02
C ILE A 113 -22.75 -7.12 -22.98
N LEU A 114 -22.19 -5.91 -22.80
CA LEU A 114 -22.53 -4.77 -23.65
C LEU A 114 -21.99 -4.93 -25.07
N ALA A 115 -20.81 -5.50 -25.27
CA ALA A 115 -20.23 -5.73 -26.59
C ALA A 115 -21.03 -6.72 -27.45
N GLN A 116 -21.76 -7.65 -26.82
CA GLN A 116 -22.67 -8.58 -27.52
C GLN A 116 -23.94 -7.89 -28.04
N GLN A 117 -24.29 -6.73 -27.48
CA GLN A 117 -25.48 -5.97 -27.81
C GLN A 117 -25.17 -4.80 -28.76
N LEU A 118 -23.89 -4.57 -29.11
CA LEU A 118 -23.51 -3.51 -30.04
C LEU A 118 -24.12 -3.79 -31.43
N PRO A 119 -24.66 -2.74 -32.08
CA PRO A 119 -25.17 -2.85 -33.45
C PRO A 119 -24.05 -3.24 -34.41
N ALA A 120 -24.42 -3.84 -35.53
CA ALA A 120 -23.48 -4.06 -36.64
C ALA A 120 -22.90 -2.72 -37.13
N GLY A 121 -21.62 -2.72 -37.46
CA GLY A 121 -20.90 -1.53 -37.89
C GLY A 121 -19.59 -1.29 -37.13
N MET A 122 -19.08 -0.08 -37.22
CA MET A 122 -17.85 0.31 -36.58
C MET A 122 -18.05 0.47 -35.07
N ALA A 123 -17.20 -0.19 -34.24
CA ALA A 123 -17.23 -0.05 -32.80
C ALA A 123 -15.86 0.37 -32.25
N LEU A 124 -15.87 1.44 -31.46
CA LEU A 124 -14.72 1.90 -30.71
C LEU A 124 -14.81 1.39 -29.26
N ILE A 125 -13.71 0.92 -28.70
CA ILE A 125 -13.62 0.50 -27.31
C ILE A 125 -12.61 1.42 -26.61
N ASP A 126 -13.09 2.31 -25.75
CA ASP A 126 -12.25 3.23 -24.97
C ASP A 126 -11.82 2.56 -23.68
N ALA A 127 -10.58 2.07 -23.63
CA ALA A 127 -10.03 1.34 -22.50
C ALA A 127 -9.68 2.26 -21.32
N PRO A 128 -9.76 1.79 -20.06
CA PRO A 128 -9.27 2.53 -18.91
C PRO A 128 -7.76 2.77 -19.00
N GLY A 129 -7.28 3.83 -18.35
CA GLY A 129 -5.86 4.19 -18.37
C GLY A 129 -4.95 3.32 -17.50
N VAL A 130 -5.33 2.09 -17.20
CA VAL A 130 -4.58 1.12 -16.39
C VAL A 130 -3.69 0.29 -17.32
N VAL A 131 -2.42 0.66 -17.42
CA VAL A 131 -1.48 0.14 -18.42
C VAL A 131 -0.19 -0.41 -17.82
N ARG A 132 -0.18 -0.82 -16.54
CA ARG A 132 1.04 -1.29 -15.85
C ARG A 132 0.80 -2.54 -15.05
N GLY A 133 1.85 -3.35 -14.92
CA GLY A 133 1.88 -4.56 -14.10
C GLY A 133 0.86 -5.60 -14.53
N VAL A 134 0.63 -6.60 -13.70
CA VAL A 134 -0.33 -7.68 -13.97
C VAL A 134 -1.72 -7.15 -14.26
N THR A 135 -2.18 -6.15 -13.51
CA THR A 135 -3.51 -5.55 -13.70
C THR A 135 -3.70 -4.96 -15.11
N GLY A 136 -2.69 -4.26 -15.63
CA GLY A 136 -2.77 -3.71 -17.00
C GLY A 136 -2.76 -4.80 -18.06
N ARG A 137 -1.97 -5.85 -17.86
CA ARG A 137 -1.90 -7.03 -18.76
C ARG A 137 -3.23 -7.76 -18.82
N GLU A 138 -3.82 -8.08 -17.68
CA GLU A 138 -5.11 -8.77 -17.59
C GLU A 138 -6.25 -7.92 -18.17
N LEU A 139 -6.23 -6.59 -17.97
CA LEU A 139 -7.24 -5.72 -18.57
C LEU A 139 -7.10 -5.64 -20.09
N LEU A 140 -5.89 -5.52 -20.61
CA LEU A 140 -5.67 -5.52 -22.06
C LEU A 140 -6.20 -6.80 -22.69
N GLN A 141 -5.73 -7.95 -22.22
CA GLN A 141 -6.15 -9.25 -22.72
C GLN A 141 -7.66 -9.48 -22.54
N GLY A 142 -8.17 -9.22 -21.34
CA GLY A 142 -9.58 -9.41 -21.02
C GLY A 142 -10.52 -8.55 -21.88
N LEU A 143 -10.16 -7.28 -22.15
CA LEU A 143 -10.96 -6.42 -23.03
C LEU A 143 -10.87 -6.86 -24.48
N VAL A 144 -9.69 -7.24 -24.97
CA VAL A 144 -9.51 -7.77 -26.33
C VAL A 144 -10.43 -8.97 -26.56
N GLU A 145 -10.43 -9.93 -25.66
CA GLU A 145 -11.26 -11.13 -25.77
C GLU A 145 -12.76 -10.83 -25.55
N ALA A 146 -13.09 -10.06 -24.52
CA ALA A 146 -14.48 -9.78 -24.15
C ALA A 146 -15.24 -8.97 -25.21
N THR A 147 -14.55 -8.08 -25.92
CA THR A 147 -15.16 -7.21 -26.91
C THR A 147 -14.84 -7.61 -28.36
N ALA A 148 -14.16 -8.75 -28.57
CA ALA A 148 -13.76 -9.28 -29.86
C ALA A 148 -13.08 -8.21 -30.73
N VAL A 149 -12.01 -7.63 -30.24
CA VAL A 149 -11.23 -6.56 -30.90
C VAL A 149 -10.54 -7.09 -32.14
N ASP A 150 -10.60 -6.35 -33.24
CA ASP A 150 -9.90 -6.63 -34.49
C ASP A 150 -8.57 -5.85 -34.61
N VAL A 151 -8.55 -4.62 -34.05
CA VAL A 151 -7.42 -3.69 -34.21
C VAL A 151 -7.19 -2.94 -32.88
N ILE A 152 -5.93 -2.68 -32.55
CA ILE A 152 -5.54 -1.86 -31.40
C ILE A 152 -4.85 -0.59 -31.89
N LEU A 153 -5.34 0.56 -31.45
CA LEU A 153 -4.64 1.84 -31.53
C LEU A 153 -3.96 2.11 -30.18
N ALA A 154 -2.66 1.89 -30.12
CA ALA A 154 -1.85 2.07 -28.91
C ALA A 154 -1.33 3.52 -28.84
N LEU A 155 -1.97 4.35 -28.01
CA LEU A 155 -1.60 5.75 -27.83
C LEU A 155 -0.44 5.89 -26.83
N THR A 156 0.58 6.65 -27.21
CA THR A 156 1.75 6.92 -26.37
C THR A 156 2.24 8.35 -26.54
N ALA A 157 3.01 8.84 -25.58
CA ALA A 157 3.67 10.14 -25.72
C ALA A 157 4.74 10.08 -26.82
N PRO A 158 4.96 11.18 -27.57
CA PRO A 158 5.97 11.22 -28.63
C PRO A 158 7.34 10.76 -28.13
N GLY A 159 8.00 9.91 -28.91
CA GLY A 159 9.31 9.36 -28.60
C GLY A 159 9.35 8.31 -27.47
N ARG A 160 8.20 7.82 -27.03
CA ARG A 160 8.12 6.73 -26.04
C ARG A 160 7.45 5.49 -26.65
N PRO A 161 7.92 4.29 -26.30
CA PRO A 161 7.23 3.07 -26.69
C PRO A 161 5.85 3.00 -26.02
N PRO A 162 4.87 2.35 -26.65
CA PRO A 162 3.57 2.13 -26.03
C PRO A 162 3.73 1.25 -24.77
N PRO A 163 2.90 1.46 -23.74
CA PRO A 163 2.93 0.59 -22.56
C PRO A 163 2.50 -0.84 -22.95
N LEU A 164 3.02 -1.83 -22.23
CA LEU A 164 2.78 -3.25 -22.47
C LEU A 164 3.13 -3.68 -23.92
N LEU A 165 4.24 -3.17 -24.42
CA LEU A 165 4.67 -3.38 -25.79
C LEU A 165 4.86 -4.87 -26.12
N GLU A 166 5.46 -5.64 -25.23
CA GLU A 166 5.67 -7.09 -25.42
C GLU A 166 4.32 -7.82 -25.55
N GLU A 167 3.36 -7.46 -24.70
CA GLU A 167 2.01 -8.02 -24.75
C GLU A 167 1.28 -7.61 -26.04
N LEU A 168 1.40 -6.36 -26.45
CA LEU A 168 0.81 -5.88 -27.71
C LEU A 168 1.38 -6.63 -28.92
N CYS A 169 2.69 -6.86 -28.95
CA CYS A 169 3.34 -7.62 -30.02
C CYS A 169 2.94 -9.11 -30.02
N ALA A 170 2.62 -9.68 -28.85
CA ALA A 170 2.21 -11.08 -28.71
C ALA A 170 0.75 -11.34 -29.14
N LEU A 171 -0.08 -10.31 -29.21
CA LEU A 171 -1.47 -10.46 -29.63
C LEU A 171 -1.56 -10.77 -31.15
N PRO A 172 -2.43 -11.70 -31.57
CA PRO A 172 -2.63 -12.04 -32.98
C PRO A 172 -3.55 -11.02 -33.69
N LEU A 173 -3.30 -9.72 -33.46
CA LEU A 173 -4.10 -8.61 -33.96
C LEU A 173 -3.24 -7.58 -34.69
N GLU A 174 -3.90 -6.72 -35.45
CA GLU A 174 -3.27 -5.52 -36.00
C GLU A 174 -3.09 -4.48 -34.88
N VAL A 175 -1.87 -4.02 -34.66
CA VAL A 175 -1.55 -3.00 -33.66
C VAL A 175 -0.86 -1.83 -34.34
N PHE A 176 -1.40 -0.64 -34.14
CA PHE A 176 -0.85 0.61 -34.63
C PHE A 176 -0.48 1.50 -33.46
N VAL A 177 0.67 2.12 -33.52
CA VAL A 177 1.10 3.11 -32.54
C VAL A 177 0.64 4.50 -32.98
N VAL A 178 -0.02 5.24 -32.10
CA VAL A 178 -0.45 6.62 -32.36
C VAL A 178 0.23 7.55 -31.35
N ASN A 179 1.00 8.51 -31.85
CA ASN A 179 1.60 9.52 -31.00
C ASN A 179 0.55 10.51 -30.49
N ALA A 180 0.49 10.70 -29.18
CA ALA A 180 -0.39 11.68 -28.56
C ALA A 180 -0.04 13.11 -28.98
N ALA A 181 -1.01 14.02 -28.94
CA ALA A 181 -0.74 15.45 -29.09
C ALA A 181 0.21 15.93 -27.97
N THR A 182 1.06 16.91 -28.28
CA THR A 182 2.00 17.50 -27.32
C THR A 182 1.30 18.17 -26.15
N GLU A 183 0.07 18.67 -26.40
CA GLU A 183 -0.80 19.33 -25.43
C GLU A 183 -1.61 18.35 -24.56
N ALA A 184 -1.57 17.05 -24.87
CA ALA A 184 -2.30 16.04 -24.12
C ALA A 184 -1.78 15.94 -22.68
N LYS A 185 -2.59 16.37 -21.73
CA LYS A 185 -2.23 16.35 -20.30
C LYS A 185 -3.27 15.59 -19.50
N ARG A 186 -2.80 14.90 -18.47
CA ARG A 186 -3.66 14.24 -17.50
C ARG A 186 -4.32 15.31 -16.61
N PRO A 187 -5.65 15.45 -16.58
CA PRO A 187 -6.34 16.37 -15.69
C PRO A 187 -6.02 16.05 -14.22
N GLY A 188 -5.87 17.06 -13.38
CA GLY A 188 -5.62 16.91 -11.96
C GLY A 188 -6.74 16.12 -11.25
N LYS A 189 -6.43 15.54 -10.07
CA LYS A 189 -7.38 14.70 -9.32
C LYS A 189 -8.70 15.42 -9.02
N ARG A 190 -8.64 16.70 -8.60
CA ARG A 190 -9.83 17.52 -8.29
C ARG A 190 -10.68 17.80 -9.53
N VAL A 191 -10.04 18.09 -10.67
CA VAL A 191 -10.76 18.35 -11.94
C VAL A 191 -11.54 17.10 -12.34
N ARG A 192 -10.93 15.94 -12.31
CA ARG A 192 -11.59 14.67 -12.61
C ARG A 192 -12.71 14.35 -11.63
N ALA A 193 -12.53 14.63 -10.34
CA ALA A 193 -13.58 14.44 -9.33
C ALA A 193 -14.79 15.34 -9.63
N ARG A 194 -14.57 16.63 -9.96
CA ARG A 194 -15.64 17.55 -10.36
C ARG A 194 -16.39 17.09 -11.60
N GLN A 195 -15.67 16.70 -12.65
CA GLN A 195 -16.28 16.22 -13.89
C GLN A 195 -17.15 15.00 -13.65
N ARG A 196 -16.63 14.03 -12.92
CA ARG A 196 -17.31 12.81 -12.52
C ARG A 196 -18.57 13.08 -11.71
N THR A 197 -18.45 13.99 -10.71
CA THR A 197 -19.58 14.37 -9.86
C THR A 197 -20.66 15.06 -10.68
N ALA A 198 -20.28 15.97 -11.58
CA ALA A 198 -21.26 16.64 -12.45
C ALA A 198 -21.99 15.66 -13.38
N GLN A 199 -21.31 14.64 -13.90
CA GLN A 199 -21.94 13.56 -14.69
C GLN A 199 -22.91 12.72 -13.85
N TRP A 200 -22.52 12.39 -12.61
CA TRP A 200 -23.36 11.65 -11.69
C TRP A 200 -24.60 12.44 -11.26
N ASP A 201 -24.42 13.72 -10.91
CA ASP A 201 -25.52 14.61 -10.53
C ASP A 201 -26.49 14.81 -11.70
N ALA A 202 -25.98 14.95 -12.92
CA ALA A 202 -26.81 15.04 -14.13
C ALA A 202 -27.61 13.73 -14.38
N TYR A 203 -27.03 12.58 -14.09
CA TYR A 203 -27.72 11.30 -14.18
C TYR A 203 -28.84 11.17 -13.14
N LEU A 204 -28.63 11.70 -11.94
CA LEU A 204 -29.63 11.69 -10.85
C LEU A 204 -30.60 12.87 -10.91
N ALA A 205 -30.52 13.79 -11.87
CA ALA A 205 -31.34 15.00 -11.90
C ALA A 205 -32.86 14.74 -11.84
N ASN A 206 -33.31 13.61 -12.38
CA ASN A 206 -34.72 13.19 -12.36
C ASN A 206 -34.94 11.92 -11.49
N ALA A 207 -34.01 11.62 -10.59
CA ALA A 207 -34.11 10.46 -9.72
C ALA A 207 -35.15 10.69 -8.63
N THR A 208 -35.75 9.60 -8.15
CA THR A 208 -36.74 9.60 -7.09
C THR A 208 -36.27 8.77 -5.90
N GLU A 209 -36.68 9.20 -4.71
CA GLU A 209 -36.43 8.44 -3.50
C GLU A 209 -37.30 7.19 -3.48
N GLN A 210 -36.69 6.04 -3.19
CA GLN A 210 -37.36 4.74 -3.11
C GLN A 210 -36.81 3.97 -1.91
N THR A 211 -37.67 3.21 -1.26
CA THR A 211 -37.28 2.33 -0.16
C THR A 211 -37.25 0.88 -0.64
N LEU A 212 -36.12 0.21 -0.43
CA LEU A 212 -35.85 -1.16 -0.82
C LEU A 212 -35.80 -2.05 0.42
N ASP A 213 -36.38 -3.24 0.32
CA ASP A 213 -36.29 -4.27 1.35
C ASP A 213 -35.10 -5.19 1.06
N LEU A 214 -34.01 -5.06 1.83
CA LEU A 214 -32.80 -5.85 1.68
C LEU A 214 -33.00 -7.34 1.88
N ALA A 215 -34.03 -7.73 2.66
CA ALA A 215 -34.36 -9.14 2.85
C ALA A 215 -34.90 -9.82 1.57
N ARG A 216 -35.34 -9.02 0.59
CA ARG A 216 -35.84 -9.51 -0.71
C ARG A 216 -34.83 -9.44 -1.84
N LEU A 217 -33.68 -8.84 -1.61
CA LEU A 217 -32.65 -8.61 -2.63
C LEU A 217 -31.39 -9.41 -2.30
N ASN A 218 -30.75 -9.95 -3.32
CA ASN A 218 -29.41 -10.50 -3.21
C ASN A 218 -28.42 -9.36 -3.19
N VAL A 219 -27.85 -9.04 -2.02
CA VAL A 219 -26.83 -7.98 -1.91
C VAL A 219 -25.47 -8.52 -2.35
N THR A 220 -24.88 -7.89 -3.35
CA THR A 220 -23.60 -8.32 -3.95
C THR A 220 -22.58 -7.19 -4.05
N GLY A 221 -21.31 -7.55 -4.26
CA GLY A 221 -20.21 -6.60 -4.36
C GLY A 221 -19.39 -6.52 -3.08
N THR A 222 -19.30 -5.32 -2.49
CA THR A 222 -18.59 -5.06 -1.23
C THR A 222 -19.43 -4.16 -0.33
N PRO A 223 -20.63 -4.63 0.08
CA PRO A 223 -21.54 -3.86 0.91
C PRO A 223 -20.89 -3.57 2.28
N PRO A 224 -21.21 -2.43 2.92
CA PRO A 224 -20.93 -2.24 4.33
C PRO A 224 -21.68 -3.29 5.18
N LEU A 225 -21.22 -3.53 6.40
CA LEU A 225 -21.95 -4.37 7.32
C LEU A 225 -23.33 -3.75 7.64
N PRO A 226 -24.43 -4.53 7.73
CA PRO A 226 -25.75 -4.00 8.05
C PRO A 226 -25.79 -3.20 9.36
N ALA A 227 -24.99 -3.60 10.35
CA ALA A 227 -24.89 -2.92 11.65
C ALA A 227 -24.18 -1.55 11.56
N GLU A 228 -23.48 -1.26 10.48
CA GLU A 228 -22.72 -0.01 10.32
C GLU A 228 -23.47 0.98 9.42
N THR A 229 -24.60 1.41 9.90
CA THR A 229 -25.53 2.28 9.17
C THR A 229 -24.87 3.57 8.64
N SER A 230 -23.87 4.09 9.33
CA SER A 230 -23.14 5.30 8.92
C SER A 230 -22.22 5.12 7.69
N ALA A 231 -21.96 3.88 7.27
CA ALA A 231 -21.10 3.58 6.13
C ALA A 231 -21.87 3.45 4.80
N TRP A 232 -23.18 3.45 4.85
CA TRP A 232 -24.07 3.29 3.70
C TRP A 232 -24.34 4.60 2.95
N PRO A 233 -24.63 5.74 3.62
CA PRO A 233 -24.98 6.97 2.94
C PRO A 233 -23.92 7.41 1.92
N GLY A 234 -24.39 7.93 0.79
CA GLY A 234 -23.54 8.39 -0.31
C GLY A 234 -22.95 7.28 -1.18
N LYS A 235 -23.17 5.99 -0.88
CA LYS A 235 -22.70 4.89 -1.71
C LYS A 235 -23.49 4.81 -3.02
N GLN A 236 -22.76 4.60 -4.14
CA GLN A 236 -23.42 4.20 -5.38
C GLN A 236 -23.97 2.79 -5.26
N VAL A 237 -25.18 2.62 -5.72
CA VAL A 237 -25.85 1.33 -5.82
C VAL A 237 -26.40 1.12 -7.22
N ALA A 238 -26.62 -0.14 -7.57
CA ALA A 238 -27.36 -0.50 -8.77
C ALA A 238 -28.31 -1.65 -8.49
N LEU A 239 -29.49 -1.56 -9.06
CA LEU A 239 -30.46 -2.62 -9.11
C LEU A 239 -30.30 -3.42 -10.40
N LEU A 240 -30.18 -4.73 -10.22
CA LEU A 240 -30.01 -5.66 -11.34
C LEU A 240 -31.16 -6.64 -11.39
N GLN A 241 -31.46 -7.10 -12.60
CA GLN A 241 -32.31 -8.25 -12.87
C GLN A 241 -31.55 -9.20 -13.79
N THR A 242 -31.30 -10.41 -13.33
CA THR A 242 -30.53 -11.42 -14.09
C THR A 242 -29.22 -10.82 -14.68
N ASN A 243 -28.45 -10.11 -13.86
CA ASN A 243 -27.20 -9.39 -14.21
C ASN A 243 -27.36 -8.18 -15.17
N ARG A 244 -28.55 -7.79 -15.56
CA ARG A 244 -28.79 -6.59 -16.34
C ARG A 244 -29.08 -5.42 -15.41
N THR A 245 -28.45 -4.27 -15.64
CA THR A 245 -28.69 -3.06 -14.86
C THR A 245 -30.06 -2.48 -15.20
N LEU A 246 -30.92 -2.32 -14.19
CA LEU A 246 -32.23 -1.67 -14.32
C LEU A 246 -32.11 -0.19 -13.96
N ALA A 247 -31.44 0.12 -12.86
CA ALA A 247 -31.29 1.49 -12.37
C ALA A 247 -29.99 1.61 -11.56
N MET A 248 -29.43 2.80 -11.51
CA MET A 248 -28.37 3.18 -10.57
C MET A 248 -28.83 4.31 -9.68
N GLY A 249 -28.26 4.41 -8.50
CA GLY A 249 -28.63 5.43 -7.53
C GLY A 249 -27.61 5.61 -6.43
N GLU A 250 -28.00 6.43 -5.46
CA GLU A 250 -27.18 6.78 -4.29
C GLU A 250 -27.95 6.45 -3.01
N VAL A 251 -27.28 5.89 -2.03
CA VAL A 251 -27.88 5.55 -0.73
C VAL A 251 -28.04 6.82 0.09
N GLU A 252 -29.24 7.04 0.60
CA GLU A 252 -29.53 8.11 1.56
C GLU A 252 -29.33 7.62 3.01
N HIS A 253 -29.98 6.54 3.38
CA HIS A 253 -29.82 5.92 4.70
C HIS A 253 -30.27 4.45 4.70
N VAL A 254 -29.93 3.74 5.77
CA VAL A 254 -30.37 2.38 6.02
C VAL A 254 -30.88 2.27 7.45
N GLU A 255 -32.05 1.64 7.62
CA GLU A 255 -32.64 1.31 8.92
C GLU A 255 -33.06 -0.16 8.94
N SER A 256 -32.39 -0.95 9.76
CA SER A 256 -32.59 -2.41 9.78
C SER A 256 -32.38 -3.01 8.38
N ASP A 257 -33.40 -3.61 7.81
CA ASP A 257 -33.39 -4.20 6.47
C ASP A 257 -33.99 -3.27 5.39
N LEU A 258 -34.30 -2.03 5.72
CA LEU A 258 -34.84 -1.05 4.78
C LEU A 258 -33.74 -0.09 4.33
N LEU A 259 -33.53 -0.04 3.03
CA LEU A 259 -32.56 0.84 2.39
C LEU A 259 -33.29 1.93 1.61
N THR A 260 -33.11 3.19 2.01
CA THR A 260 -33.61 4.34 1.26
C THR A 260 -32.54 4.81 0.29
N VAL A 261 -32.93 4.93 -0.99
CA VAL A 261 -32.04 5.25 -2.10
C VAL A 261 -32.68 6.26 -3.04
N THR A 262 -31.91 7.18 -3.57
CA THR A 262 -32.27 8.04 -4.69
C THR A 262 -31.90 7.33 -6.00
N LEU A 263 -32.91 6.83 -6.76
CA LEU A 263 -32.72 6.03 -7.97
C LEU A 263 -33.11 6.78 -9.23
N SER A 264 -32.25 6.71 -10.27
CA SER A 264 -32.60 7.11 -11.63
C SER A 264 -33.25 5.93 -12.37
N GLY A 265 -34.57 5.81 -12.24
CA GLY A 265 -35.37 4.71 -12.73
C GLY A 265 -36.28 4.11 -11.65
N VAL A 266 -36.86 2.95 -11.92
CA VAL A 266 -37.78 2.27 -10.99
C VAL A 266 -37.15 0.94 -10.55
N ALA A 267 -37.33 0.58 -9.30
CA ALA A 267 -36.81 -0.68 -8.75
C ALA A 267 -37.35 -1.93 -9.52
N GLY A 268 -38.57 -1.84 -10.03
CA GLY A 268 -39.16 -2.90 -10.87
C GLY A 268 -39.05 -4.30 -10.24
N ASP A 269 -38.71 -5.28 -11.07
CA ASP A 269 -38.50 -6.67 -10.66
C ASP A 269 -37.02 -6.98 -10.38
N ALA A 270 -36.30 -6.05 -9.75
CA ALA A 270 -34.90 -6.25 -9.36
C ALA A 270 -34.77 -7.45 -8.40
N ASP A 271 -33.80 -8.30 -8.67
CA ASP A 271 -33.44 -9.46 -7.83
C ASP A 271 -32.14 -9.24 -7.05
N THR A 272 -31.35 -8.25 -7.45
CA THR A 272 -29.99 -8.05 -6.91
C THR A 272 -29.71 -6.56 -6.70
N LEU A 273 -29.14 -6.23 -5.54
CA LEU A 273 -28.53 -4.94 -5.22
C LEU A 273 -27.00 -5.06 -5.33
N LEU A 274 -26.41 -4.31 -6.23
CA LEU A 274 -24.96 -4.19 -6.37
C LEU A 274 -24.46 -2.94 -5.65
N ILE A 275 -23.48 -3.11 -4.78
CA ILE A 275 -22.83 -2.00 -4.08
C ILE A 275 -21.31 -2.26 -4.00
N ARG A 276 -20.49 -1.26 -4.27
CA ARG A 276 -19.02 -1.34 -4.14
C ARG A 276 -18.44 -0.08 -3.50
N ASP A 277 -17.27 0.35 -4.00
CA ASP A 277 -16.48 1.41 -3.37
C ASP A 277 -16.64 2.81 -3.98
N ALA A 278 -17.50 3.01 -4.96
CA ALA A 278 -17.85 4.35 -5.39
C ALA A 278 -18.82 5.00 -4.39
N ALA A 279 -18.49 6.19 -3.93
CA ALA A 279 -19.31 6.89 -2.95
C ALA A 279 -19.13 8.42 -3.04
N ARG A 280 -20.11 9.17 -2.60
CA ARG A 280 -20.01 10.60 -2.38
C ARG A 280 -19.22 10.88 -1.10
N SER A 281 -18.17 11.66 -1.20
CA SER A 281 -17.35 12.08 -0.06
C SER A 281 -18.03 13.19 0.73
N GLN A 282 -17.52 13.50 1.93
CA GLN A 282 -17.99 14.62 2.74
C GLN A 282 -17.85 15.98 2.04
N ASP A 283 -16.90 16.09 1.08
CA ASP A 283 -16.73 17.28 0.23
C ASP A 283 -17.72 17.32 -0.95
N GLY A 284 -18.64 16.38 -1.03
CA GLY A 284 -19.68 16.27 -2.05
C GLY A 284 -19.22 15.63 -3.38
N TYR A 285 -17.95 15.20 -3.50
CA TYR A 285 -17.45 14.59 -4.72
C TYR A 285 -17.66 13.08 -4.76
N ILE A 286 -17.97 12.53 -5.93
CA ILE A 286 -17.95 11.09 -6.16
C ILE A 286 -16.48 10.62 -6.22
N GLU A 287 -16.11 9.79 -5.27
CA GLU A 287 -14.75 9.26 -5.12
C GLU A 287 -14.77 7.76 -4.78
N THR A 288 -13.62 7.10 -4.91
CA THR A 288 -13.44 5.76 -4.38
C THR A 288 -13.39 5.86 -2.86
N ALA A 289 -14.38 5.33 -2.18
CA ALA A 289 -14.38 5.23 -0.73
C ALA A 289 -13.15 4.43 -0.28
N LYS A 290 -12.62 4.79 0.88
CA LYS A 290 -11.63 3.93 1.52
C LYS A 290 -12.23 2.53 1.60
N PRO A 291 -11.46 1.46 1.32
CA PRO A 291 -11.97 0.14 1.55
C PRO A 291 -12.53 0.13 2.97
N TYR A 292 -13.79 -0.17 3.08
CA TYR A 292 -14.35 -0.58 4.34
C TYR A 292 -13.35 -1.63 4.86
N ALA A 293 -12.94 -1.54 6.10
CA ALA A 293 -12.05 -2.53 6.66
C ALA A 293 -12.81 -3.87 6.68
N ALA A 294 -12.93 -4.47 5.50
CA ALA A 294 -13.43 -5.83 5.28
C ALA A 294 -12.53 -6.87 5.99
N GLU A 295 -11.57 -6.38 6.77
CA GLU A 295 -10.73 -7.16 7.65
C GLU A 295 -11.45 -7.64 8.90
N ARG A 296 -12.72 -7.31 9.05
CA ARG A 296 -13.59 -7.86 10.07
C ARG A 296 -14.83 -8.47 9.46
N PHE A 297 -14.65 -9.46 8.64
CA PHE A 297 -15.53 -10.57 8.74
C PHE A 297 -15.25 -11.20 10.12
N ASP A 298 -15.87 -10.68 11.15
CA ASP A 298 -16.33 -11.53 12.23
C ASP A 298 -17.42 -12.44 11.65
N TYR A 299 -17.01 -13.24 10.68
CA TYR A 299 -17.67 -14.48 10.45
C TYR A 299 -17.34 -15.25 11.73
N LEU A 300 -18.18 -15.08 12.74
CA LEU A 300 -18.30 -16.07 13.79
C LEU A 300 -18.87 -17.28 13.10
N PRO A 301 -18.05 -18.28 12.74
CA PRO A 301 -18.61 -19.56 12.34
C PRO A 301 -19.47 -20.02 13.52
N PRO A 302 -20.56 -20.74 13.27
CA PRO A 302 -21.33 -21.36 14.33
C PRO A 302 -20.34 -22.06 15.27
N ASN A 303 -20.55 -21.99 16.56
CA ASN A 303 -19.72 -22.27 17.72
C ASN A 303 -18.79 -23.50 17.73
N ASP A 304 -18.68 -24.24 16.65
CA ASP A 304 -17.97 -25.52 16.54
C ASP A 304 -16.70 -25.48 15.70
N VAL A 305 -16.27 -24.34 15.23
CA VAL A 305 -15.04 -24.22 14.44
C VAL A 305 -13.99 -23.45 15.22
N LEU A 306 -13.05 -24.25 15.74
CA LEU A 306 -11.70 -23.92 16.23
C LEU A 306 -11.49 -22.45 16.63
N PRO A 307 -11.10 -22.19 17.86
CA PRO A 307 -10.60 -20.88 18.24
C PRO A 307 -9.36 -20.59 17.36
N SER A 308 -9.63 -19.99 16.24
CA SER A 308 -8.56 -19.27 15.61
C SER A 308 -8.35 -18.05 16.43
N ILE A 309 -7.21 -17.72 16.63
CA ILE A 309 -6.68 -16.45 17.02
C ILE A 309 -5.89 -16.68 18.26
N ASP A 310 -4.75 -16.54 17.99
CA ASP A 310 -3.60 -16.21 18.74
C ASP A 310 -3.93 -15.18 19.85
N VAL A 311 -4.71 -15.65 20.79
CA VAL A 311 -5.03 -14.92 22.05
C VAL A 311 -3.72 -14.68 22.80
N ASN A 312 -2.64 -15.36 22.39
CA ASN A 312 -1.39 -15.43 23.12
C ASN A 312 -0.45 -14.24 22.90
N ASN A 313 -0.63 -13.43 21.85
CA ASN A 313 0.33 -12.39 21.49
C ASN A 313 -0.08 -10.95 21.89
N GLY A 314 -1.28 -10.76 22.43
CA GLY A 314 -1.76 -9.45 22.85
C GLY A 314 -1.97 -8.45 21.68
N PRO A 315 -2.43 -7.24 21.96
CA PRO A 315 -2.65 -6.22 20.93
C PRO A 315 -1.32 -5.76 20.33
N ARG A 316 -1.31 -5.50 19.01
CA ARG A 316 -0.16 -4.87 18.35
C ARG A 316 0.07 -3.49 18.93
N ILE A 317 1.32 -3.19 19.31
CA ILE A 317 1.73 -1.84 19.61
C ILE A 317 2.19 -1.18 18.33
N VAL A 318 1.47 -0.16 17.90
CA VAL A 318 1.80 0.65 16.73
C VAL A 318 1.92 2.11 17.14
N GLY A 319 2.83 2.84 16.49
CA GLY A 319 3.03 4.23 16.84
C GLY A 319 4.03 4.91 15.90
N ARG A 320 4.48 6.09 16.30
CA ARG A 320 5.41 6.89 15.51
C ARG A 320 6.52 7.48 16.36
N VAL A 321 7.73 7.44 15.82
CA VAL A 321 8.91 8.09 16.39
C VAL A 321 9.52 8.99 15.32
N GLY A 322 9.19 10.27 15.33
CA GLY A 322 9.60 11.21 14.29
C GLY A 322 9.07 10.81 12.91
N ALA A 323 9.97 10.56 11.96
CA ALA A 323 9.65 10.15 10.60
C ALA A 323 9.54 8.62 10.42
N VAL A 324 9.52 7.86 11.50
CA VAL A 324 9.48 6.39 11.48
C VAL A 324 8.16 5.90 12.08
N ASP A 325 7.37 5.18 11.31
CA ASP A 325 6.24 4.43 11.83
C ASP A 325 6.78 3.11 12.40
N VAL A 326 6.39 2.77 13.62
CA VAL A 326 6.87 1.58 14.34
C VAL A 326 5.73 0.63 14.66
N ALA A 327 5.98 -0.66 14.61
CA ALA A 327 5.02 -1.68 15.00
C ALA A 327 5.72 -2.86 15.69
N LEU A 328 5.39 -3.13 16.94
CA LEU A 328 5.75 -4.38 17.61
C LEU A 328 4.75 -5.44 17.15
N VAL A 329 5.19 -6.23 16.15
CA VAL A 329 4.30 -7.03 15.29
C VAL A 329 3.57 -8.12 16.05
N ASN A 330 4.28 -8.78 16.95
CA ASN A 330 3.76 -9.91 17.73
C ASN A 330 3.26 -9.51 19.13
N GLY A 331 3.16 -8.19 19.39
CA GLY A 331 2.75 -7.69 20.70
C GLY A 331 3.82 -7.89 21.78
N VAL A 332 3.40 -7.77 23.05
CA VAL A 332 4.35 -7.82 24.18
C VAL A 332 4.69 -9.23 24.64
N PHE A 333 3.89 -10.24 24.28
CA PHE A 333 4.06 -11.64 24.67
C PHE A 333 4.58 -12.54 23.55
N GLY A 334 4.58 -12.05 22.32
CA GLY A 334 5.02 -12.82 21.16
C GLY A 334 6.52 -12.70 20.90
N ASP A 335 7.00 -13.55 20.01
CA ASP A 335 8.39 -13.54 19.59
C ASP A 335 8.83 -12.17 19.10
N PRO A 336 9.96 -11.64 19.53
CA PRO A 336 10.39 -10.27 19.24
C PRO A 336 10.49 -9.97 17.75
N LEU A 337 9.72 -8.97 17.29
CA LEU A 337 9.75 -8.46 15.93
C LEU A 337 9.26 -7.02 15.90
N LEU A 338 10.18 -6.07 15.81
CA LEU A 338 9.85 -4.65 15.70
C LEU A 338 10.05 -4.20 14.24
N HIS A 339 8.96 -3.83 13.58
CA HIS A 339 8.95 -3.30 12.22
C HIS A 339 9.02 -1.76 12.25
N LEU A 340 9.96 -1.20 11.51
CA LEU A 340 10.16 0.22 11.33
C LEU A 340 9.97 0.58 9.86
N ARG A 341 8.99 1.45 9.56
CA ARG A 341 8.73 1.95 8.23
C ARG A 341 9.18 3.40 8.10
N MET A 342 10.12 3.65 7.21
CA MET A 342 10.58 5.01 6.91
C MET A 342 9.53 5.73 6.05
N ARG A 343 8.88 6.78 6.60
CA ARG A 343 7.69 7.42 5.98
C ARG A 343 7.94 8.08 4.62
N HIS A 344 9.13 8.59 4.40
CA HIS A 344 9.48 9.31 3.17
C HIS A 344 10.35 8.49 2.23
N GLN A 345 10.55 7.22 2.55
CA GLN A 345 11.31 6.26 1.77
C GLN A 345 10.49 4.97 1.62
N ARG A 346 10.61 4.29 0.49
CA ARG A 346 10.03 2.95 0.32
C ARG A 346 10.91 1.90 0.97
N ARG A 347 11.16 2.04 2.28
CA ARG A 347 12.11 1.24 3.02
C ARG A 347 11.51 0.82 4.36
N SER A 348 11.74 -0.44 4.70
CA SER A 348 11.41 -1.02 5.99
C SER A 348 12.65 -1.65 6.62
N LEU A 349 12.76 -1.49 7.93
CA LEU A 349 13.79 -2.12 8.74
C LEU A 349 13.12 -3.04 9.76
N LEU A 350 13.79 -4.10 10.17
CA LEU A 350 13.32 -5.00 11.24
C LEU A 350 14.34 -5.04 12.36
N PHE A 351 13.88 -4.96 13.61
CA PHE A 351 14.67 -5.32 14.78
C PHE A 351 14.12 -6.64 15.31
N ASP A 352 14.98 -7.62 15.38
CA ASP A 352 14.73 -9.04 15.49
C ASP A 352 13.83 -9.62 14.40
N LEU A 353 13.76 -10.90 14.31
CA LEU A 353 13.06 -11.63 13.29
C LEU A 353 12.38 -12.86 13.90
N GLY A 354 11.53 -12.61 14.90
CA GLY A 354 10.61 -13.59 15.44
C GLY A 354 9.55 -14.01 14.44
N ASP A 355 8.41 -14.53 14.86
CA ASP A 355 7.37 -14.97 13.93
C ASP A 355 6.97 -13.88 12.93
N GLY A 356 7.27 -14.12 11.65
CA GLY A 356 6.94 -13.23 10.54
C GLY A 356 5.51 -13.38 9.99
N GLY A 357 4.73 -14.35 10.48
CA GLY A 357 3.42 -14.70 9.92
C GLY A 357 2.40 -13.56 9.94
N ARG A 358 2.58 -12.59 10.84
CA ARG A 358 1.72 -11.40 10.92
C ARG A 358 2.13 -10.25 10.01
N LEU A 359 3.28 -10.32 9.34
CA LEU A 359 3.68 -9.33 8.34
C LEU A 359 3.24 -9.76 6.95
N PRO A 360 2.57 -8.88 6.19
CA PRO A 360 2.27 -9.16 4.78
C PRO A 360 3.55 -9.35 3.95
N ALA A 361 3.56 -10.28 2.99
CA ALA A 361 4.70 -10.54 2.11
C ALA A 361 5.23 -9.26 1.42
N ARG A 362 4.34 -8.31 1.09
CA ARG A 362 4.74 -7.00 0.53
C ARG A 362 5.70 -6.21 1.42
N ILE A 363 5.69 -6.44 2.74
CA ILE A 363 6.64 -5.79 3.67
C ILE A 363 8.01 -6.45 3.51
N ALA A 364 8.09 -7.79 3.39
CA ALA A 364 9.34 -8.49 3.14
C ALA A 364 10.09 -7.95 1.91
N HIS A 365 9.35 -7.57 0.86
CA HIS A 365 9.93 -6.97 -0.36
C HIS A 365 10.49 -5.55 -0.12
N GLN A 366 10.05 -4.85 0.91
CA GLN A 366 10.52 -3.52 1.29
C GLN A 366 11.60 -3.55 2.38
N VAL A 367 11.82 -4.70 3.01
CA VAL A 367 12.85 -4.85 4.04
C VAL A 367 14.23 -4.81 3.37
N THR A 368 15.02 -3.82 3.75
CA THR A 368 16.40 -3.66 3.27
C THR A 368 17.41 -4.13 4.29
N ASP A 369 17.09 -4.00 5.58
CA ASP A 369 18.01 -4.30 6.68
C ASP A 369 17.25 -4.93 7.85
N VAL A 370 17.88 -5.91 8.47
CA VAL A 370 17.40 -6.63 9.65
C VAL A 370 18.49 -6.59 10.71
N PHE A 371 18.14 -6.25 11.93
CA PHE A 371 19.05 -6.12 13.07
C PHE A 371 18.69 -7.17 14.10
N ILE A 372 19.44 -8.25 14.13
CA ILE A 372 19.23 -9.43 15.00
C ILE A 372 19.97 -9.22 16.31
N SER A 373 19.24 -9.21 17.44
CA SER A 373 19.85 -9.09 18.77
C SER A 373 20.78 -10.26 19.06
N HIS A 374 20.31 -11.47 18.88
CA HIS A 374 21.05 -12.71 18.99
C HIS A 374 20.32 -13.86 18.27
N ALA A 375 20.91 -15.05 18.24
CA ALA A 375 20.42 -16.15 17.42
C ALA A 375 19.58 -17.20 18.19
N HIS A 376 18.88 -16.82 19.27
CA HIS A 376 17.86 -17.69 19.86
C HIS A 376 16.66 -17.81 18.91
N MET A 377 15.91 -18.91 19.06
CA MET A 377 14.89 -19.28 18.08
C MET A 377 13.80 -18.23 17.91
N ASP A 378 13.33 -17.63 18.98
CA ASP A 378 12.29 -16.60 19.00
C ASP A 378 12.72 -15.25 18.41
N HIS A 379 14.05 -15.06 18.20
CA HIS A 379 14.62 -13.86 17.57
C HIS A 379 15.01 -14.05 16.10
N ILE A 380 15.05 -15.30 15.60
CA ILE A 380 15.57 -15.59 14.25
C ILE A 380 14.67 -16.52 13.42
N SER A 381 13.68 -17.19 14.02
CA SER A 381 12.82 -18.18 13.33
C SER A 381 12.08 -17.61 12.12
N GLY A 382 11.72 -16.32 12.15
CA GLY A 382 11.08 -15.62 11.04
C GLY A 382 11.99 -15.42 9.82
N PHE A 383 13.27 -15.80 9.89
CA PHE A 383 14.15 -15.76 8.72
C PHE A 383 13.61 -16.61 7.55
N LEU A 384 12.96 -17.73 7.83
CA LEU A 384 12.34 -18.55 6.77
C LEU A 384 11.21 -17.82 6.05
N TRP A 385 10.41 -17.02 6.76
CA TRP A 385 9.39 -16.15 6.16
C TRP A 385 10.02 -15.10 5.24
N LEU A 386 11.08 -14.43 5.71
CA LEU A 386 11.81 -13.42 4.94
C LEU A 386 12.45 -14.07 3.70
N LEU A 387 13.13 -15.18 3.88
CA LEU A 387 13.79 -15.95 2.82
C LEU A 387 12.83 -16.36 1.71
N ARG A 388 11.70 -16.99 2.09
CA ARG A 388 10.67 -17.39 1.12
C ARG A 388 10.09 -16.20 0.35
N SER A 389 9.90 -15.08 1.02
CA SER A 389 9.32 -13.88 0.41
C SER A 389 10.30 -13.14 -0.51
N ARG A 390 11.56 -13.50 -0.51
CA ARG A 390 12.62 -12.86 -1.32
C ARG A 390 13.16 -13.74 -2.45
N ILE A 391 12.48 -14.81 -2.78
CA ILE A 391 12.78 -15.59 -3.99
C ILE A 391 12.34 -14.74 -5.20
N GLY A 392 13.30 -14.37 -6.07
CA GLY A 392 13.10 -13.50 -7.21
C GLY A 392 14.18 -12.41 -7.32
N ASP A 393 14.00 -11.48 -8.23
CA ASP A 393 14.93 -10.36 -8.45
C ASP A 393 14.69 -9.22 -7.42
N TYR A 394 15.23 -9.40 -6.23
CA TYR A 394 15.18 -8.41 -5.16
C TYR A 394 16.58 -7.93 -4.78
N PRO A 395 16.74 -6.65 -4.38
CA PRO A 395 18.00 -6.15 -3.84
C PRO A 395 18.46 -6.99 -2.64
N VAL A 396 19.77 -7.11 -2.47
CA VAL A 396 20.37 -7.84 -1.34
C VAL A 396 19.86 -7.27 -0.01
N CYS A 397 19.39 -8.15 0.88
CA CYS A 397 19.00 -7.78 2.23
C CYS A 397 20.20 -7.91 3.17
N ARG A 398 20.42 -6.89 3.99
CA ARG A 398 21.51 -6.87 4.96
C ARG A 398 21.01 -7.31 6.33
N LEU A 399 21.70 -8.23 6.96
CA LEU A 399 21.42 -8.69 8.33
C LEU A 399 22.59 -8.27 9.23
N TYR A 400 22.30 -7.61 10.32
CA TYR A 400 23.29 -7.18 11.31
C TYR A 400 23.08 -8.00 12.58
N GLY A 401 24.15 -8.38 13.27
CA GLY A 401 24.03 -9.09 14.53
C GLY A 401 25.37 -9.44 15.19
N PRO A 402 25.33 -10.27 16.24
CA PRO A 402 26.51 -10.68 16.99
C PRO A 402 27.41 -11.64 16.20
N PRO A 403 28.64 -11.89 16.70
CA PRO A 403 29.54 -12.87 16.13
C PRO A 403 28.90 -14.25 15.98
N GLY A 404 29.06 -14.87 14.81
CA GLY A 404 28.49 -16.19 14.50
C GLY A 404 27.13 -16.14 13.77
N LEU A 405 26.50 -14.96 13.62
CA LEU A 405 25.22 -14.84 12.90
C LEU A 405 25.29 -15.41 11.47
N ALA A 406 26.38 -15.13 10.73
CA ALA A 406 26.54 -15.62 9.36
C ALA A 406 26.48 -17.15 9.28
N ARG A 407 27.03 -17.84 10.28
CA ARG A 407 26.96 -19.31 10.39
C ARG A 407 25.54 -19.80 10.63
N HIS A 408 24.77 -19.10 11.48
CA HIS A 408 23.37 -19.46 11.75
C HIS A 408 22.49 -19.26 10.52
N ILE A 409 22.64 -18.13 9.81
CA ILE A 409 21.93 -17.88 8.55
C ILE A 409 22.32 -18.89 7.47
N ALA A 410 23.61 -19.25 7.36
CA ALA A 410 24.06 -20.31 6.46
C ALA A 410 23.37 -21.64 6.78
N GLY A 411 23.18 -21.97 8.07
CA GLY A 411 22.48 -23.18 8.51
C GLY A 411 21.02 -23.22 8.01
N PHE A 412 20.29 -22.12 8.08
CA PHE A 412 18.92 -22.01 7.51
C PHE A 412 18.93 -22.25 6.00
N LEU A 413 19.87 -21.65 5.28
CA LEU A 413 19.99 -21.84 3.83
C LEU A 413 20.35 -23.27 3.46
N GLN A 414 21.18 -23.94 4.26
CA GLN A 414 21.59 -25.35 4.05
C GLN A 414 20.45 -26.34 4.24
N GLY A 415 19.50 -26.04 5.11
CA GLY A 415 18.34 -26.88 5.37
C GLY A 415 17.29 -26.91 4.26
N ILE A 416 17.51 -26.22 3.15
CA ILE A 416 16.55 -26.09 2.05
C ILE A 416 17.16 -26.59 0.74
N LEU A 417 16.37 -27.30 -0.05
CA LEU A 417 16.75 -27.75 -1.40
C LEU A 417 16.59 -26.62 -2.42
N TRP A 418 17.67 -26.28 -3.15
CA TRP A 418 17.76 -25.15 -4.08
C TRP A 418 17.93 -25.59 -5.55
N ASP A 419 17.40 -26.74 -5.93
CA ASP A 419 17.59 -27.38 -7.23
C ASP A 419 16.82 -26.71 -8.39
N ARG A 420 15.89 -25.78 -8.10
CA ARG A 420 14.96 -25.24 -9.11
C ARG A 420 14.87 -23.72 -9.14
N ILE A 421 15.83 -23.02 -8.54
CA ILE A 421 15.74 -21.54 -8.39
C ILE A 421 16.64 -20.81 -9.41
N GLU A 422 17.59 -21.50 -10.03
CA GLU A 422 18.52 -20.95 -11.04
C GLU A 422 19.15 -19.60 -10.59
N ASN A 423 18.99 -18.55 -11.40
CA ASN A 423 19.55 -17.23 -11.14
C ASN A 423 18.73 -16.38 -10.15
N ASN A 424 17.59 -16.86 -9.68
CA ASN A 424 16.69 -16.14 -8.75
C ASN A 424 16.95 -16.46 -7.27
N ALA A 425 18.11 -17.03 -6.97
CA ALA A 425 18.48 -17.39 -5.61
C ALA A 425 18.62 -16.15 -4.73
N PRO A 426 17.93 -16.05 -3.58
CA PRO A 426 18.05 -14.92 -2.68
C PRO A 426 19.46 -14.81 -2.12
N ALA A 427 19.97 -13.56 -2.11
CA ALA A 427 21.27 -13.22 -1.56
C ALA A 427 21.12 -12.36 -0.31
N PHE A 428 22.00 -12.60 0.66
CA PHE A 428 22.07 -11.86 1.92
C PHE A 428 23.50 -11.39 2.19
N GLU A 429 23.61 -10.23 2.79
CA GLU A 429 24.85 -9.76 3.37
C GLU A 429 24.70 -9.76 4.89
N VAL A 430 25.54 -10.50 5.60
CA VAL A 430 25.52 -10.59 7.06
C VAL A 430 26.70 -9.83 7.63
N MET A 431 26.39 -8.84 8.48
CA MET A 431 27.35 -7.97 9.14
C MET A 431 27.42 -8.35 10.63
N GLU A 432 28.51 -8.94 11.02
CA GLU A 432 28.77 -9.31 12.42
C GLU A 432 29.56 -8.22 13.15
N LEU A 433 29.01 -7.75 14.26
CA LEU A 433 29.72 -6.80 15.13
C LEU A 433 30.66 -7.54 16.07
N HIS A 434 31.96 -7.39 15.84
CA HIS A 434 33.04 -7.91 16.68
C HIS A 434 33.74 -6.73 17.37
N ASN A 435 33.35 -6.38 18.59
CA ASN A 435 33.82 -5.19 19.32
C ASN A 435 33.63 -3.90 18.46
N ASP A 436 34.70 -3.35 17.94
CA ASP A 436 34.74 -2.14 17.10
C ASP A 436 34.86 -2.46 15.59
N ARG A 437 34.69 -3.72 15.20
CA ARG A 437 34.83 -4.20 13.83
C ARG A 437 33.56 -4.83 13.31
N LEU A 438 33.18 -4.49 12.09
CA LEU A 438 32.04 -5.07 11.38
C LEU A 438 32.56 -6.00 10.28
N LYS A 439 32.46 -7.32 10.48
CA LYS A 439 32.80 -8.32 9.49
C LYS A 439 31.62 -8.58 8.56
N CYS A 440 31.84 -8.46 7.27
CA CYS A 440 30.79 -8.53 6.24
C CYS A 440 30.90 -9.85 5.46
N PHE A 441 29.89 -10.67 5.55
CA PHE A 441 29.80 -11.97 4.87
C PHE A 441 28.73 -11.90 3.80
N ARG A 442 28.98 -12.53 2.65
CA ARG A 442 27.96 -12.75 1.61
C ARG A 442 27.52 -14.18 1.62
N LEU A 443 26.20 -14.38 1.60
CA LEU A 443 25.55 -15.67 1.50
C LEU A 443 24.60 -15.67 0.31
N LEU A 444 24.63 -16.76 -0.45
CA LEU A 444 23.75 -16.99 -1.57
C LEU A 444 23.05 -18.34 -1.36
N ALA A 445 21.74 -18.37 -1.51
CA ALA A 445 20.98 -19.62 -1.47
C ALA A 445 21.51 -20.59 -2.56
N GLY A 446 21.72 -21.85 -2.18
CA GLY A 446 22.36 -22.83 -3.06
C GLY A 446 23.90 -22.86 -3.01
N ASN A 447 24.56 -21.80 -2.49
CA ASN A 447 26.00 -21.79 -2.22
C ASN A 447 26.25 -21.58 -0.71
N VAL A 448 26.57 -22.65 -0.04
CA VAL A 448 26.40 -22.79 1.41
C VAL A 448 27.49 -22.18 2.26
N LYS A 449 28.55 -21.60 1.68
CA LYS A 449 29.65 -21.04 2.45
C LYS A 449 29.50 -19.53 2.58
N ALA A 450 29.40 -19.06 3.83
CA ALA A 450 29.52 -17.65 4.12
C ALA A 450 30.92 -17.15 3.69
N GLN A 451 30.96 -16.22 2.75
CA GLN A 451 32.22 -15.66 2.23
C GLN A 451 32.46 -14.31 2.88
N LEU A 452 33.52 -14.20 3.68
CA LEU A 452 33.99 -12.90 4.16
C LEU A 452 34.46 -12.08 2.96
N PHE A 453 33.84 -10.93 2.70
CA PHE A 453 34.19 -10.07 1.57
C PHE A 453 34.67 -8.68 1.99
N ASN A 454 34.38 -8.26 3.22
CA ASN A 454 34.79 -6.96 3.72
C ASN A 454 34.89 -6.96 5.25
N GLU A 455 35.70 -6.03 5.76
CA GLU A 455 35.78 -5.72 7.19
C GLU A 455 35.91 -4.19 7.34
N LYS A 456 35.08 -3.61 8.22
CA LYS A 456 35.01 -2.16 8.45
C LYS A 456 35.16 -1.87 9.93
N THR A 457 35.67 -0.70 10.26
CA THR A 457 35.62 -0.20 11.65
C THR A 457 34.21 0.32 11.98
N ALA A 458 33.64 -0.18 13.07
CA ALA A 458 32.35 0.29 13.60
C ALA A 458 32.59 1.36 14.68
N VAL A 459 32.99 2.56 14.26
CA VAL A 459 33.29 3.66 15.18
C VAL A 459 32.07 3.93 16.08
N ASN A 460 32.27 3.89 17.39
CA ASN A 460 31.19 4.03 18.38
C ASN A 460 29.98 3.11 18.14
N GLY A 461 30.20 1.91 17.60
CA GLY A 461 29.14 0.94 17.30
C GLY A 461 28.28 1.31 16.09
N GLU A 462 28.69 2.19 15.19
CA GLU A 462 27.95 2.53 13.98
C GLU A 462 27.92 1.34 13.01
N LEU A 463 26.71 0.82 12.76
CA LEU A 463 26.46 -0.31 11.87
C LEU A 463 25.99 0.14 10.50
N LEU A 464 25.13 1.15 10.46
CA LEU A 464 24.52 1.69 9.25
C LEU A 464 24.43 3.21 9.35
N VAL A 465 24.95 3.88 8.33
CA VAL A 465 24.84 5.33 8.16
C VAL A 465 24.18 5.59 6.81
N GLU A 466 23.05 6.25 6.83
CA GLU A 466 22.25 6.59 5.65
C GLU A 466 21.86 8.06 5.68
N THR A 467 21.44 8.58 4.56
CA THR A 467 20.92 9.95 4.50
C THR A 467 19.72 10.12 5.42
N GLY A 468 19.88 10.93 6.46
CA GLY A 468 18.82 11.28 7.40
C GLY A 468 18.72 10.41 8.66
N PHE A 469 19.44 9.30 8.75
CA PHE A 469 19.50 8.50 9.97
C PHE A 469 20.73 7.60 10.07
N ARG A 470 21.02 7.16 11.28
CA ARG A 470 22.06 6.17 11.57
C ARG A 470 21.57 5.12 12.56
N ILE A 471 22.15 3.92 12.48
CA ILE A 471 21.89 2.84 13.44
C ILE A 471 23.21 2.45 14.09
N ARG A 472 23.16 2.34 15.42
CA ARG A 472 24.26 1.90 16.26
C ARG A 472 23.89 0.63 17.00
N GLY A 473 24.86 -0.23 17.25
CA GLY A 473 24.76 -1.41 18.09
C GLY A 473 25.58 -1.26 19.37
N LEU A 474 25.08 -1.82 20.44
CA LEU A 474 25.78 -1.98 21.72
C LEU A 474 25.75 -3.47 22.09
N THR A 475 26.90 -4.08 22.28
CA THR A 475 26.98 -5.47 22.74
C THR A 475 26.78 -5.51 24.26
N LEU A 476 25.84 -6.34 24.69
CA LEU A 476 25.50 -6.64 26.07
C LEU A 476 25.65 -8.16 26.30
N ASP A 477 25.50 -8.58 27.55
CA ASP A 477 25.61 -9.99 27.92
C ASP A 477 24.25 -10.60 28.29
N HIS A 478 23.95 -11.75 27.71
CA HIS A 478 22.83 -12.60 28.08
C HIS A 478 23.37 -13.95 28.57
N GLN A 479 23.89 -13.95 29.79
CA GLN A 479 24.52 -15.12 30.45
C GLN A 479 25.59 -15.81 29.60
N GLY A 480 26.54 -15.06 29.07
CA GLY A 480 27.61 -15.55 28.22
C GLY A 480 27.27 -15.59 26.73
N THR A 481 26.02 -15.31 26.36
CA THR A 481 25.61 -15.11 24.96
C THR A 481 25.66 -13.61 24.64
N PRO A 482 26.47 -13.17 23.66
CA PRO A 482 26.49 -11.77 23.26
C PRO A 482 25.16 -11.39 22.61
N VAL A 483 24.52 -10.34 23.10
CA VAL A 483 23.30 -9.76 22.55
C VAL A 483 23.55 -8.32 22.16
N ILE A 484 22.95 -7.86 21.07
CA ILE A 484 23.12 -6.48 20.59
C ILE A 484 21.84 -5.67 20.83
N ALA A 485 21.95 -4.61 21.62
CA ALA A 485 20.94 -3.56 21.66
C ALA A 485 21.15 -2.58 20.50
N TYR A 486 20.08 -2.08 19.89
CA TYR A 486 20.13 -1.21 18.72
C TYR A 486 19.56 0.17 19.01
N ALA A 487 20.18 1.20 18.43
CA ALA A 487 19.66 2.55 18.46
C ALA A 487 19.55 3.12 17.05
N LEU A 488 18.33 3.48 16.64
CA LEU A 488 18.10 4.30 15.47
C LEU A 488 18.04 5.76 15.89
N LYS A 489 18.87 6.62 15.31
CA LYS A 489 18.86 8.06 15.50
C LYS A 489 18.67 8.75 14.18
N ALA A 490 17.56 9.46 14.02
CA ALA A 490 17.38 10.38 12.91
C ALA A 490 18.31 11.60 13.08
N ASP A 491 18.84 12.13 11.97
CA ASP A 491 19.71 13.31 12.02
C ASP A 491 18.88 14.56 12.34
N GLN A 492 17.76 14.73 11.64
CA GLN A 492 16.84 15.84 11.86
C GLN A 492 15.41 15.45 11.51
N GLN A 493 14.45 16.17 12.06
CA GLN A 493 13.04 16.05 11.70
C GLN A 493 12.61 17.30 10.93
N ILE A 494 12.14 17.10 9.70
CA ILE A 494 11.74 18.16 8.78
C ILE A 494 10.21 18.22 8.76
N ASN A 495 9.64 19.25 9.36
CA ASN A 495 8.21 19.47 9.44
C ASN A 495 7.81 20.63 8.53
N ILE A 496 6.82 20.41 7.66
CA ILE A 496 6.26 21.46 6.83
C ILE A 496 5.26 22.28 7.64
N ARG A 497 5.43 23.59 7.68
CA ARG A 497 4.55 24.55 8.34
C ARG A 497 3.31 24.78 7.47
N LYS A 498 2.23 24.08 7.82
CA LYS A 498 0.97 24.12 7.05
C LYS A 498 0.36 25.51 6.98
N ASP A 499 0.52 26.30 8.05
CA ASP A 499 0.10 27.70 8.12
C ASP A 499 0.80 28.57 7.06
N ARG A 500 2.12 28.41 6.95
CA ARG A 500 2.94 29.13 5.96
C ARG A 500 2.67 28.66 4.54
N LEU A 501 2.51 27.34 4.35
CA LEU A 501 2.15 26.78 3.05
C LEU A 501 0.83 27.36 2.53
N LYS A 502 -0.18 27.45 3.42
CA LYS A 502 -1.48 28.03 3.10
C LYS A 502 -1.40 29.54 2.85
N ALA A 503 -0.64 30.26 3.67
CA ALA A 503 -0.44 31.71 3.50
C ALA A 503 0.18 32.06 2.14
N ARG A 504 1.01 31.15 1.62
CA ARG A 504 1.66 31.28 0.31
C ARG A 504 0.82 30.76 -0.86
N GLY A 505 -0.36 30.22 -0.60
CA GLY A 505 -1.25 29.68 -1.62
C GLY A 505 -0.74 28.40 -2.30
N LEU A 506 0.23 27.70 -1.70
CA LEU A 506 0.81 26.47 -2.24
C LEU A 506 0.04 25.24 -1.76
N ASP A 507 -0.39 24.40 -2.70
CA ASP A 507 -1.01 23.12 -2.36
C ASP A 507 0.05 22.05 -2.01
N PRO A 508 -0.22 21.19 -1.01
CA PRO A 508 0.65 20.04 -0.73
C PRO A 508 0.74 19.10 -1.93
N GLY A 509 1.95 18.64 -2.23
CA GLY A 509 2.19 17.80 -3.40
C GLY A 509 3.51 17.01 -3.33
N PRO A 510 3.87 16.28 -4.39
CA PRO A 510 5.12 15.51 -4.47
C PRO A 510 6.38 16.36 -4.25
N TRP A 511 6.36 17.63 -4.63
CA TRP A 511 7.44 18.58 -4.47
C TRP A 511 7.92 18.74 -3.01
N LEU A 512 7.01 18.55 -2.03
CA LEU A 512 7.38 18.56 -0.61
C LEU A 512 8.30 17.38 -0.23
N ASN A 513 8.19 16.25 -0.93
CA ASN A 513 9.12 15.14 -0.74
C ASN A 513 10.49 15.45 -1.36
N GLU A 514 10.51 16.10 -2.52
CA GLU A 514 11.75 16.55 -3.16
C GLU A 514 12.46 17.57 -2.26
N LEU A 515 11.74 18.56 -1.72
CA LEU A 515 12.26 19.51 -0.75
C LEU A 515 12.87 18.80 0.47
N LYS A 516 12.15 17.85 1.07
CA LYS A 516 12.65 17.09 2.22
C LYS A 516 13.89 16.29 1.91
N GLN A 517 13.97 15.66 0.75
CA GLN A 517 15.17 14.93 0.32
C GLN A 517 16.37 15.85 0.10
N ALA A 518 16.15 17.01 -0.52
CA ALA A 518 17.18 18.02 -0.68
C ALA A 518 17.74 18.50 0.68
N LEU A 519 16.84 18.76 1.65
CA LEU A 519 17.25 19.18 2.99
C LEU A 519 17.96 18.07 3.78
N LEU A 520 17.50 16.81 3.67
CA LEU A 520 18.17 15.67 4.32
C LEU A 520 19.58 15.43 3.75
N SER A 521 19.77 15.67 2.45
CA SER A 521 21.08 15.57 1.80
C SER A 521 21.92 16.86 1.91
N ASN A 522 21.45 17.86 2.66
CA ASN A 522 22.07 19.18 2.79
C ASN A 522 22.33 19.90 1.45
N ASN A 523 21.48 19.62 0.45
CA ASN A 523 21.55 20.26 -0.86
C ASN A 523 20.63 21.48 -0.92
N LEU A 524 21.02 22.59 -0.29
CA LEU A 524 20.22 23.81 -0.22
C LEU A 524 20.08 24.54 -1.57
N SER A 525 20.93 24.23 -2.54
CA SER A 525 20.89 24.79 -3.89
C SER A 525 20.05 23.98 -4.87
N ALA A 526 19.41 22.89 -4.42
CA ALA A 526 18.50 22.13 -5.26
C ALA A 526 17.32 22.99 -5.70
N ALA A 527 17.04 23.01 -7.01
CA ALA A 527 15.86 23.67 -7.56
C ALA A 527 14.66 22.75 -7.42
N ILE A 528 13.64 23.20 -6.68
CA ILE A 528 12.39 22.47 -6.43
C ILE A 528 11.30 23.08 -7.31
N GLN A 529 10.62 22.26 -8.10
CA GLN A 529 9.49 22.69 -8.91
C GLN A 529 8.24 22.78 -8.05
N LEU A 530 7.63 23.98 -8.00
CA LEU A 530 6.40 24.26 -7.26
C LEU A 530 5.14 23.87 -8.06
N PRO A 531 3.95 23.83 -7.42
CA PRO A 531 2.70 23.49 -8.10
C PRO A 531 2.28 24.44 -9.23
N ASP A 532 2.78 25.66 -9.20
CA ASP A 532 2.55 26.70 -10.24
C ASP A 532 3.57 26.65 -11.39
N GLU A 533 4.37 25.57 -11.46
CA GLU A 533 5.43 25.34 -12.44
C GLU A 533 6.69 26.23 -12.27
N SER A 534 6.72 27.13 -11.29
CA SER A 534 7.91 27.91 -10.93
C SER A 534 8.96 27.05 -10.21
N TYR A 535 10.20 27.55 -10.14
CA TYR A 535 11.31 26.88 -9.45
C TYR A 535 11.85 27.77 -8.35
N GLU A 536 12.07 27.18 -7.17
CA GLU A 536 12.76 27.86 -6.07
C GLU A 536 13.82 26.96 -5.44
N TYR A 537 14.82 27.58 -4.82
CA TYR A 537 15.87 26.83 -4.13
C TYR A 537 15.37 26.24 -2.81
N ALA A 538 15.83 25.01 -2.53
CA ALA A 538 15.45 24.30 -1.31
C ALA A 538 15.79 25.09 -0.04
N GLY A 539 16.88 25.86 0.00
CA GLY A 539 17.23 26.73 1.11
C GLY A 539 16.21 27.82 1.38
N THR A 540 15.76 28.53 0.34
CA THR A 540 14.73 29.58 0.45
C THR A 540 13.41 29.02 0.97
N LEU A 541 12.98 27.88 0.39
CA LEU A 541 11.77 27.16 0.83
C LEU A 541 11.88 26.66 2.27
N ALA A 542 13.09 26.25 2.69
CA ALA A 542 13.33 25.80 4.05
C ALA A 542 13.13 26.90 5.08
N ASP A 543 13.73 28.08 4.86
CA ASP A 543 13.61 29.21 5.77
C ASP A 543 12.16 29.66 6.00
N GLU A 544 11.36 29.57 4.94
CA GLU A 544 9.99 30.03 4.96
C GLU A 544 8.98 28.96 5.41
N LEU A 545 9.08 27.76 4.85
CA LEU A 545 8.05 26.71 4.95
C LEU A 545 8.39 25.57 5.89
N VAL A 546 9.63 25.52 6.42
CA VAL A 546 10.08 24.35 7.16
C VAL A 546 10.44 24.69 8.62
N LEU A 547 10.10 23.77 9.50
CA LEU A 547 10.61 23.74 10.87
C LEU A 547 11.51 22.51 11.01
N ILE A 548 12.81 22.74 11.18
CA ILE A 548 13.78 21.68 11.42
C ILE A 548 14.00 21.54 12.92
N THR A 549 13.80 20.33 13.43
CA THR A 549 14.04 19.99 14.83
C THR A 549 15.02 18.82 14.93
N PRO A 550 15.74 18.66 16.06
CA PRO A 550 16.61 17.50 16.25
C PRO A 550 15.86 16.19 16.04
N GLY A 551 16.50 15.25 15.35
CA GLY A 551 15.92 13.95 15.10
C GLY A 551 15.73 13.14 16.37
N LYS A 552 14.67 12.35 16.41
CA LYS A 552 14.34 11.48 17.54
C LYS A 552 15.22 10.22 17.54
N LYS A 553 15.53 9.73 18.73
CA LYS A 553 16.26 8.48 18.97
C LYS A 553 15.30 7.40 19.45
N LEU A 554 15.35 6.23 18.83
CA LEU A 554 14.68 5.02 19.26
C LEU A 554 15.74 4.01 19.68
N VAL A 555 15.53 3.34 20.82
CA VAL A 555 16.40 2.25 21.28
C VAL A 555 15.57 0.98 21.43
N TYR A 556 16.16 -0.14 21.07
CA TYR A 556 15.61 -1.49 21.19
C TYR A 556 16.61 -2.36 21.95
N ALA A 557 16.20 -2.94 23.05
CA ALA A 557 17.01 -3.82 23.89
C ALA A 557 16.17 -4.99 24.38
N THR A 558 16.66 -6.19 24.18
CA THR A 558 16.00 -7.43 24.58
C THR A 558 17.05 -8.45 25.04
N ASP A 559 16.63 -9.40 25.85
CA ASP A 559 17.40 -10.54 26.33
C ASP A 559 18.77 -10.14 26.87
N LEU A 560 18.76 -9.50 28.01
CA LEU A 560 19.98 -9.11 28.71
C LEU A 560 19.92 -9.47 30.18
N ALA A 561 21.02 -10.04 30.67
CA ALA A 561 21.14 -10.36 32.09
C ALA A 561 21.14 -9.09 32.94
N ASP A 562 20.46 -9.12 34.07
CA ASP A 562 20.37 -8.01 35.01
C ASP A 562 21.69 -7.85 35.80
N THR A 563 22.73 -7.39 35.10
CA THR A 563 24.04 -7.10 35.71
C THR A 563 24.26 -5.60 35.79
N GLN A 564 25.09 -5.17 36.73
CA GLN A 564 25.42 -3.74 36.90
C GLN A 564 26.06 -3.18 35.60
N ASP A 565 26.89 -3.95 34.94
CA ASP A 565 27.55 -3.54 33.71
C ASP A 565 26.55 -3.36 32.56
N ASN A 566 25.68 -4.34 32.31
CA ASN A 566 24.60 -4.20 31.32
C ASN A 566 23.69 -2.99 31.60
N ARG A 567 23.29 -2.81 32.86
CA ARG A 567 22.47 -1.65 33.26
C ARG A 567 23.16 -0.33 32.93
N GLN A 568 24.42 -0.15 33.34
CA GLN A 568 25.16 1.09 33.10
C GLN A 568 25.37 1.37 31.63
N GLN A 569 25.74 0.37 30.87
CA GLN A 569 25.94 0.49 29.42
C GLN A 569 24.62 0.82 28.71
N LEU A 570 23.52 0.13 29.04
CA LEU A 570 22.21 0.39 28.43
C LEU A 570 21.64 1.75 28.80
N ILE A 571 21.79 2.18 30.06
CA ILE A 571 21.40 3.52 30.50
C ILE A 571 22.13 4.59 29.68
N HIS A 572 23.45 4.48 29.55
CA HIS A 572 24.23 5.41 28.73
C HIS A 572 23.81 5.36 27.26
N PHE A 573 23.64 4.16 26.73
CA PHE A 573 23.23 3.97 25.32
C PHE A 573 21.83 4.50 25.02
N ALA A 574 20.88 4.35 25.98
CA ALA A 574 19.52 4.82 25.85
C ALA A 574 19.32 6.28 26.31
N GLN A 575 20.36 6.96 26.79
CA GLN A 575 20.27 8.30 27.35
C GLN A 575 19.52 9.27 26.43
N HIS A 576 18.49 9.92 26.98
CA HIS A 576 17.60 10.87 26.30
C HIS A 576 16.91 10.31 25.04
N ALA A 577 16.74 8.98 24.94
CA ALA A 577 15.98 8.42 23.83
C ALA A 577 14.52 8.88 23.90
N HIS A 578 13.95 9.17 22.72
CA HIS A 578 12.52 9.46 22.67
C HIS A 578 11.70 8.23 23.03
N THR A 579 12.09 7.04 22.52
CA THR A 579 11.40 5.78 22.81
C THR A 579 12.43 4.69 23.08
N LEU A 580 12.26 3.99 24.18
CA LEU A 580 12.98 2.79 24.52
C LEU A 580 12.02 1.60 24.46
N PHE A 581 12.25 0.67 23.55
CA PHE A 581 11.69 -0.67 23.60
C PHE A 581 12.64 -1.51 24.43
N CYS A 582 12.16 -2.05 25.54
CA CYS A 582 13.00 -2.82 26.47
C CYS A 582 12.25 -4.05 26.94
N GLU A 583 12.95 -5.18 27.01
CA GLU A 583 12.38 -6.36 27.64
C GLU A 583 11.99 -6.11 29.10
N SER A 584 11.02 -6.87 29.55
CA SER A 584 10.53 -6.85 30.92
C SER A 584 9.85 -8.18 31.24
N ALA A 585 10.63 -9.25 31.19
CA ALA A 585 10.09 -10.60 31.12
C ALA A 585 9.35 -11.04 32.38
N PHE A 586 9.75 -10.57 33.56
CA PHE A 586 9.26 -11.03 34.85
C PHE A 586 8.93 -9.86 35.80
N VAL A 587 7.97 -10.07 36.70
CA VAL A 587 7.78 -9.19 37.87
C VAL A 587 8.93 -9.36 38.85
N GLU A 588 9.17 -8.39 39.72
CA GLU A 588 10.24 -8.44 40.71
C GLU A 588 10.12 -9.64 41.68
N ALA A 589 8.89 -10.05 41.99
CA ALA A 589 8.66 -11.24 42.81
C ALA A 589 9.22 -12.54 42.20
N ASP A 590 9.43 -12.56 40.87
CA ASP A 590 10.01 -13.69 40.12
C ASP A 590 11.48 -13.44 39.73
N VAL A 591 12.22 -12.62 40.46
CA VAL A 591 13.62 -12.24 40.17
C VAL A 591 14.56 -13.43 40.05
N ASP A 592 14.33 -14.50 40.82
CA ASP A 592 15.13 -15.72 40.72
C ASP A 592 14.97 -16.38 39.34
N HIS A 593 13.75 -16.40 38.79
CA HIS A 593 13.51 -16.89 37.43
C HIS A 593 14.11 -15.95 36.38
N ALA A 594 13.99 -14.64 36.57
CA ALA A 594 14.62 -13.67 35.69
C ALA A 594 16.13 -13.88 35.65
N THR A 595 16.76 -13.99 36.80
CA THR A 595 18.21 -14.23 36.95
C THR A 595 18.61 -15.55 36.31
N GLN A 596 17.86 -16.63 36.55
CA GLN A 596 18.17 -17.95 36.01
C GLN A 596 18.12 -18.01 34.47
N ASN A 597 17.24 -17.21 33.86
CA ASN A 597 17.05 -17.17 32.40
C ASN A 597 17.76 -15.98 31.73
N GLY A 598 18.43 -15.12 32.49
CA GLY A 598 19.17 -13.99 31.94
C GLY A 598 18.32 -12.84 31.44
N HIS A 599 17.16 -12.59 32.06
CA HIS A 599 16.22 -11.55 31.70
C HIS A 599 16.07 -10.44 32.76
N LEU A 600 15.52 -9.30 32.34
CA LEU A 600 15.18 -8.22 33.23
C LEU A 600 13.83 -8.46 33.95
N THR A 601 13.76 -7.96 35.19
CA THR A 601 12.47 -7.76 35.87
C THR A 601 11.85 -6.42 35.44
N THR A 602 10.55 -6.24 35.70
CA THR A 602 9.81 -4.98 35.55
C THR A 602 10.48 -3.83 36.26
N ARG A 603 10.98 -4.08 37.50
CA ARG A 603 11.75 -3.12 38.28
C ARG A 603 13.02 -2.71 37.54
N ALA A 604 13.84 -3.65 37.13
CA ALA A 604 15.10 -3.38 36.46
C ALA A 604 14.87 -2.57 35.16
N CYS A 605 13.89 -2.97 34.37
CA CYS A 605 13.47 -2.26 33.14
C CYS A 605 13.03 -0.81 33.43
N GLY A 606 12.17 -0.62 34.43
CA GLY A 606 11.68 0.71 34.85
C GLY A 606 12.78 1.63 35.38
N GLU A 607 13.71 1.10 36.21
CA GLU A 607 14.86 1.82 36.73
C GLU A 607 15.82 2.26 35.60
N ILE A 608 16.13 1.36 34.65
CA ILE A 608 16.96 1.68 33.45
C ILE A 608 16.32 2.81 32.65
N ALA A 609 15.04 2.71 32.33
CA ALA A 609 14.33 3.72 31.56
C ALA A 609 14.30 5.09 32.25
N THR A 610 14.10 5.10 33.57
CA THR A 610 14.06 6.32 34.40
C THR A 610 15.44 6.97 34.47
N GLN A 611 16.50 6.20 34.72
CA GLN A 611 17.86 6.71 34.78
C GLN A 611 18.38 7.18 33.42
N ALA A 612 18.00 6.52 32.35
CA ALA A 612 18.32 6.94 30.97
C ALA A 612 17.56 8.22 30.58
N GLY A 613 16.55 8.65 31.33
CA GLY A 613 15.75 9.83 31.01
C GLY A 613 14.99 9.73 29.69
N VAL A 614 14.50 8.52 29.35
CA VAL A 614 13.74 8.32 28.11
C VAL A 614 12.40 9.04 28.16
N SER A 615 11.90 9.49 27.01
CA SER A 615 10.59 10.15 26.99
C SER A 615 9.45 9.13 27.02
N ARG A 616 9.68 7.90 26.56
CA ARG A 616 8.69 6.80 26.53
C ARG A 616 9.38 5.46 26.71
N LEU A 617 8.79 4.58 27.51
CA LEU A 617 9.17 3.19 27.67
C LEU A 617 8.06 2.31 27.07
N VAL A 618 8.42 1.44 26.14
CA VAL A 618 7.56 0.40 25.60
C VAL A 618 8.11 -0.95 26.08
N PRO A 619 7.56 -1.51 27.16
CA PRO A 619 7.99 -2.82 27.64
C PRO A 619 7.46 -3.92 26.73
N PHE A 620 8.24 -4.97 26.53
CA PHE A 620 7.85 -6.13 25.74
C PHE A 620 8.61 -7.40 26.18
N HIS A 621 8.47 -8.48 25.45
CA HIS A 621 9.07 -9.78 25.75
C HIS A 621 8.62 -10.32 27.12
N PHE A 622 7.34 -10.14 27.43
CA PHE A 622 6.76 -10.64 28.67
C PHE A 622 6.69 -12.17 28.67
N SER A 623 7.02 -12.79 29.80
CA SER A 623 6.86 -14.24 29.95
C SER A 623 5.40 -14.64 29.82
N ARG A 624 5.16 -15.72 29.07
CA ARG A 624 3.80 -16.27 28.84
C ARG A 624 3.06 -16.66 30.10
N ARG A 625 3.74 -16.79 31.24
CA ARG A 625 3.11 -17.00 32.57
C ARG A 625 2.17 -15.87 32.99
N TYR A 626 2.34 -14.69 32.42
CA TYR A 626 1.53 -13.49 32.73
C TYR A 626 0.47 -13.17 31.66
N LEU A 627 0.19 -14.07 30.71
CA LEU A 627 -0.77 -13.84 29.62
C LEU A 627 -2.12 -13.30 30.09
N ASN A 628 -2.63 -13.83 31.19
CA ASN A 628 -3.91 -13.42 31.79
C ASN A 628 -3.75 -12.41 32.94
N LYS A 629 -2.53 -11.88 33.15
CA LYS A 629 -2.17 -10.99 34.26
C LYS A 629 -1.23 -9.89 33.78
N ALA A 630 -1.34 -9.46 32.53
CA ALA A 630 -0.49 -8.43 31.95
C ALA A 630 -0.52 -7.11 32.75
N GLU A 631 -1.65 -6.78 33.34
CA GLU A 631 -1.82 -5.61 34.19
C GLU A 631 -0.83 -5.59 35.36
N GLN A 632 -0.53 -6.74 35.95
CA GLN A 632 0.44 -6.84 37.03
C GLN A 632 1.84 -6.33 36.61
N LEU A 633 2.29 -6.65 35.40
CA LEU A 633 3.57 -6.16 34.88
C LEU A 633 3.57 -4.65 34.67
N TYR A 634 2.49 -4.11 34.11
CA TYR A 634 2.36 -2.67 33.89
C TYR A 634 2.21 -1.89 35.19
N ASP A 635 1.46 -2.39 36.15
CA ASP A 635 1.27 -1.76 37.47
C ASP A 635 2.60 -1.67 38.23
N GLU A 636 3.40 -2.73 38.15
CA GLU A 636 4.73 -2.72 38.77
C GLU A 636 5.70 -1.80 38.03
N LEU A 637 5.74 -1.85 36.68
CA LEU A 637 6.54 -0.93 35.87
C LEU A 637 6.24 0.54 36.16
N ASN A 638 4.96 0.90 36.32
CA ASN A 638 4.52 2.26 36.61
C ASN A 638 5.02 2.77 37.99
N GLN A 639 5.39 1.88 38.91
CA GLN A 639 6.01 2.28 40.18
C GLN A 639 7.44 2.78 39.97
N TYR A 640 8.16 2.29 38.98
CA TYR A 640 9.56 2.60 38.70
C TYR A 640 9.76 3.58 37.53
N CYS A 641 8.78 3.68 36.62
CA CYS A 641 8.84 4.59 35.47
C CYS A 641 7.45 5.16 35.14
N SER A 642 7.28 6.47 35.28
CA SER A 642 6.02 7.17 34.96
C SER A 642 5.77 7.33 33.44
N ARG A 643 6.66 6.82 32.59
CA ARG A 643 6.64 7.01 31.13
C ARG A 643 6.36 5.72 30.37
N VAL A 644 5.76 4.75 31.05
CA VAL A 644 5.39 3.45 30.49
C VAL A 644 4.24 3.63 29.50
N CYS A 645 4.43 3.09 28.30
CA CYS A 645 3.38 3.00 27.30
C CYS A 645 2.64 1.66 27.46
N GLN A 646 1.45 1.71 28.00
CA GLN A 646 0.57 0.55 28.10
C GLN A 646 -0.36 0.51 26.89
N PRO A 647 -0.46 -0.62 26.15
CA PRO A 647 -1.50 -0.77 25.14
C PRO A 647 -2.85 -0.62 25.82
N ARG A 648 -3.69 0.27 25.32
CA ARG A 648 -5.08 0.29 25.74
C ARG A 648 -5.66 -1.06 25.37
N SER A 649 -6.29 -1.77 26.32
CA SER A 649 -6.99 -3.01 26.04
C SER A 649 -7.95 -2.73 24.89
N MET A 650 -7.85 -3.48 23.80
CA MET A 650 -8.92 -3.53 22.82
C MET A 650 -10.07 -4.25 23.51
N THR A 651 -10.87 -3.53 24.28
CA THR A 651 -12.25 -3.94 24.53
C THR A 651 -12.86 -4.08 23.15
N LEU A 652 -13.33 -5.26 22.85
CA LEU A 652 -14.18 -5.58 21.69
C LEU A 652 -15.09 -4.39 21.45
N PHE A 653 -15.05 -3.84 20.25
CA PHE A 653 -15.70 -2.62 19.84
C PHE A 653 -17.08 -2.43 20.47
N GLU A 654 -17.23 -1.38 21.25
CA GLU A 654 -18.52 -0.73 21.39
C GLU A 654 -18.76 0.04 20.09
N ALA A 655 -19.86 -0.29 19.43
CA ALA A 655 -20.31 0.37 18.22
C ALA A 655 -20.30 1.89 18.41
N GLY A 656 -19.53 2.61 17.60
CA GLY A 656 -19.58 4.07 17.50
C GLY A 656 -18.35 4.85 17.91
N THR A 657 -17.29 4.26 18.43
CA THR A 657 -16.04 4.97 18.71
C THR A 657 -14.98 4.69 17.66
N LYS A 658 -14.44 5.74 17.04
CA LYS A 658 -13.23 5.62 16.21
C LYS A 658 -12.19 4.82 17.01
N PRO A 659 -11.51 3.82 16.38
CA PRO A 659 -10.46 3.10 17.06
C PRO A 659 -9.31 4.06 17.41
N GLU A 660 -9.28 4.53 18.65
CA GLU A 660 -8.11 5.17 19.26
C GLU A 660 -7.07 4.11 19.64
N SER A 661 -6.84 3.09 18.81
CA SER A 661 -5.88 2.02 19.09
C SER A 661 -4.48 2.30 18.53
N THR A 662 -4.26 3.48 17.99
CA THR A 662 -2.91 3.96 17.73
C THR A 662 -2.43 4.67 18.98
N MET A 663 -1.50 4.05 19.72
CA MET A 663 -0.62 4.84 20.55
C MET A 663 0.10 5.80 19.62
N ASP A 664 -0.33 7.06 19.60
CA ASP A 664 0.46 8.10 18.96
C ASP A 664 1.78 8.24 19.72
N LEU A 665 2.81 7.56 19.20
CA LEU A 665 4.18 7.79 19.60
C LEU A 665 4.70 9.09 18.96
N ASN A 666 3.85 10.14 18.91
CA ASN A 666 4.24 11.45 18.39
C ASN A 666 5.05 12.26 19.40
#